data_2241cc3a106f30b6ab0c65563ef9bbdc
#
_entry.id   2241cc3a106f30b6ab0c65563ef9bbdc
#
_cell.length_a   1.000
_cell.length_b   1.000
_cell.length_c   1.000
_cell.angle_alpha   90.00
_cell.angle_beta   90.00
_cell.angle_gamma   90.00
#
_symmetry.space_group_name_H-M   'P 1'
#
loop_
_entity.id
_entity.type
_entity.pdbx_description
1 polymer ?
#
loop_
_entity_poly.entity_id
_entity_poly.type
_entity_poly.pdbx_seq_one_letter_code
_entity_poly.pdbx_strand_id
1 'polypeptide(L)'
;MVLFITLACVCNQFAHAQSTDENISLTITDRNGQALPYATVIVESAGLTYTADAQGRLRLKTALFTTKGTRLTVSYLGKATRQLTITHDAVAKEKKINIALDDNNLYLKDVQVNATRAPRHSNSSMLIQRNTIDNIQAYSLADIVQALPGKAILNTDMHNASFLTLRSALQGDLQNPLDAYSRNKLNDYVRNAAFGIAYVVDGTPLSNNTNMQLDSYGKWGGIKMFDRRFNTDNNENVGSGNDLRLIPASSIESVEVISGVAPAKYGDLSNGAVIINRRAGLTPFYGSVKVQYDIFNASLGKGFALGERWGMLNLNIDYLHSTRDRRDKLKTNANIALNATWTHTISRALAWENTLSADFSKNVDGLKSDPDATLNRTRTDQQNLRLALRGALSPQQNALIDGIDYNFSLSLSHQYDMHEEFIANNRLNLITDAYTNGLHETDVAPPYYTALLEIDGKPLALSANVEARRTLKWSRATHTLSLGVLARHEANHGRGKIFNAETPFYDGGQGGRGDRSYQYRNRIKLNQYGMYLQDKLVLPTAYGTLSTTAGLRLEYQNQRFAASPRINMMWALDNGLSFNAAYGISYKIPATAFLYPENVYFDRLVYSNYSNNANERLFMYKTKVVNPTNPNLLSPYTHSFEVGTAYANANFNTSLTGYLKIDLRGISSEAVLDTMWVQHYETVSQPPNERPFYAPKGDPQLIIDYYFTPRNLLYSRNAGVEWIGNLRDIKPLGLGVNFSVVYNYSLYHQQGERVGTSIDLDKEAVSGIYAPTKNSSHELISTLSLTKQIPTLGLIFNLRLQNFWFRHFNRHGFDIYPIGYIDQNFRRVYLDEQQRKDIRWTYLRLKDNEPVNISQPIIVPNCHLRVSKEIGKQLRLSCYINNVFNYRPWVERQGERIYFNQPPTVSMDVSYKF
;
A
#
# COMPACT_ATOMS: atom_id res chain seq x y z
N MET A 1 -20.85 -24.89 -16.92
CA MET A 1 -21.78 -25.98 -16.60
C MET A 1 -21.22 -27.37 -16.94
N VAL A 2 -20.65 -27.58 -18.12
CA VAL A 2 -20.02 -28.88 -18.49
C VAL A 2 -18.79 -29.22 -17.64
N LEU A 3 -17.97 -28.26 -17.24
CA LEU A 3 -16.79 -28.45 -16.36
C LEU A 3 -17.19 -28.82 -14.92
N PHE A 4 -18.36 -28.42 -14.47
CA PHE A 4 -18.91 -28.78 -13.15
C PHE A 4 -19.38 -30.22 -13.08
N ILE A 5 -19.91 -30.75 -14.21
CA ILE A 5 -20.41 -32.11 -14.29
C ILE A 5 -19.25 -33.10 -14.43
N THR A 6 -18.19 -32.78 -15.14
CA THR A 6 -16.98 -33.63 -15.25
C THR A 6 -16.20 -33.71 -13.94
N LEU A 7 -16.11 -32.62 -13.16
CA LEU A 7 -15.48 -32.63 -11.84
C LEU A 7 -16.30 -33.45 -10.82
N ALA A 8 -17.62 -33.40 -10.89
CA ALA A 8 -18.52 -34.22 -10.07
C ALA A 8 -18.42 -35.73 -10.39
N CYS A 9 -18.16 -36.12 -11.65
CA CYS A 9 -17.99 -37.50 -12.06
C CYS A 9 -16.63 -38.11 -11.63
N VAL A 10 -15.56 -37.33 -11.61
CA VAL A 10 -14.25 -37.78 -11.13
C VAL A 10 -14.23 -37.93 -9.60
N CYS A 11 -14.98 -37.10 -8.85
CA CYS A 11 -15.12 -37.27 -7.40
C CYS A 11 -15.91 -38.50 -6.96
N ASN A 12 -16.77 -39.05 -7.80
CA ASN A 12 -17.60 -40.20 -7.43
C ASN A 12 -16.84 -41.53 -7.46
N GLN A 13 -15.67 -41.62 -8.08
CA GLN A 13 -14.88 -42.90 -8.11
C GLN A 13 -13.95 -43.06 -6.89
N PHE A 14 -13.84 -42.09 -6.00
CA PHE A 14 -12.98 -42.14 -4.80
C PHE A 14 -13.74 -42.32 -3.48
N ALA A 15 -15.01 -42.60 -3.52
CA ALA A 15 -15.88 -42.68 -2.34
C ALA A 15 -16.04 -44.07 -1.74
N HIS A 16 -14.95 -44.79 -1.40
CA HIS A 16 -14.99 -45.94 -0.51
C HIS A 16 -13.76 -46.01 0.39
N ALA A 17 -13.71 -45.14 1.38
CA ALA A 17 -13.03 -45.38 2.63
C ALA A 17 -13.96 -44.86 3.77
N GLN A 18 -14.73 -45.72 4.34
CA GLN A 18 -15.47 -45.44 5.56
C GLN A 18 -14.48 -45.17 6.70
N SER A 19 -14.26 -43.90 7.03
CA SER A 19 -13.76 -43.48 8.33
C SER A 19 -14.93 -42.86 9.08
N THR A 20 -15.30 -43.40 10.20
CA THR A 20 -16.19 -42.78 11.17
C THR A 20 -15.54 -41.48 11.63
N ASP A 21 -15.89 -40.33 11.01
CA ASP A 21 -15.42 -39.02 11.39
C ASP A 21 -16.03 -38.65 12.75
N GLU A 22 -15.34 -38.99 13.84
CA GLU A 22 -15.71 -38.54 15.19
C GLU A 22 -15.39 -37.05 15.35
N ASN A 23 -16.33 -36.30 15.93
CA ASN A 23 -16.16 -34.89 16.28
C ASN A 23 -15.83 -34.75 17.78
N ILE A 24 -14.89 -33.85 18.09
CA ILE A 24 -14.60 -33.41 19.43
C ILE A 24 -15.32 -32.07 19.73
N SER A 25 -15.85 -31.94 20.94
CA SER A 25 -16.44 -30.69 21.42
C SER A 25 -15.42 -29.91 22.27
N LEU A 26 -15.07 -28.71 21.88
CA LEU A 26 -14.33 -27.76 22.70
C LEU A 26 -15.32 -26.84 23.39
N THR A 27 -15.11 -26.55 24.68
CA THR A 27 -15.85 -25.51 25.40
C THR A 27 -14.86 -24.45 25.87
N ILE A 28 -15.10 -23.20 25.55
CA ILE A 28 -14.21 -22.09 25.87
C ILE A 28 -14.90 -21.25 26.94
N THR A 29 -14.24 -21.11 28.07
CA THR A 29 -14.74 -20.39 29.24
C THR A 29 -13.71 -19.39 29.76
N ASP A 30 -14.10 -18.53 30.67
CA ASP A 30 -13.17 -17.82 31.55
C ASP A 30 -12.78 -18.67 32.75
N ARG A 31 -11.91 -18.16 33.64
CA ARG A 31 -11.50 -18.83 34.89
C ARG A 31 -12.64 -19.08 35.87
N ASN A 32 -13.71 -18.30 35.79
CA ASN A 32 -14.89 -18.44 36.65
C ASN A 32 -15.90 -19.45 36.06
N GLY A 33 -15.56 -20.10 34.93
CA GLY A 33 -16.45 -21.03 34.26
C GLY A 33 -17.52 -20.38 33.38
N GLN A 34 -17.50 -19.06 33.22
CA GLN A 34 -18.43 -18.35 32.36
C GLN A 34 -18.05 -18.63 30.90
N ALA A 35 -19.01 -19.06 30.10
CA ALA A 35 -18.79 -19.31 28.68
C ALA A 35 -18.32 -18.04 27.96
N LEU A 36 -17.38 -18.20 27.04
CA LEU A 36 -16.85 -17.12 26.18
C LEU A 36 -17.45 -17.28 24.77
N PRO A 37 -18.57 -16.61 24.51
CA PRO A 37 -19.28 -16.72 23.24
C PRO A 37 -18.40 -16.22 22.11
N TYR A 38 -18.40 -16.94 20.99
CA TYR A 38 -17.71 -16.53 19.77
C TYR A 38 -16.19 -16.39 19.91
N ALA A 39 -15.58 -17.12 20.84
CA ALA A 39 -14.14 -17.22 20.93
C ALA A 39 -13.56 -17.81 19.64
N THR A 40 -12.47 -17.23 19.16
CA THR A 40 -11.81 -17.67 17.95
C THR A 40 -10.81 -18.77 18.26
N VAL A 41 -10.89 -19.87 17.52
CA VAL A 41 -9.97 -21.00 17.61
C VAL A 41 -9.27 -21.20 16.28
N ILE A 42 -7.95 -21.08 16.28
CA ILE A 42 -7.12 -21.31 15.11
C ILE A 42 -6.43 -22.66 15.28
N VAL A 43 -6.66 -23.57 14.32
CA VAL A 43 -5.94 -24.83 14.19
C VAL A 43 -4.68 -24.54 13.37
N GLU A 44 -3.55 -24.30 14.02
CA GLU A 44 -2.35 -23.81 13.35
C GLU A 44 -1.83 -24.77 12.27
N SER A 45 -1.85 -26.07 12.56
CA SER A 45 -1.40 -27.10 11.61
C SER A 45 -2.21 -27.13 10.31
N ALA A 46 -3.51 -26.87 10.39
CA ALA A 46 -4.42 -26.84 9.24
C ALA A 46 -4.59 -25.43 8.65
N GLY A 47 -4.19 -24.36 9.38
CA GLY A 47 -4.44 -22.97 9.01
C GLY A 47 -5.93 -22.60 8.99
N LEU A 48 -6.75 -23.38 9.73
CA LEU A 48 -8.19 -23.21 9.80
C LEU A 48 -8.56 -22.35 11.01
N THR A 49 -9.48 -21.43 10.81
CA THR A 49 -10.04 -20.61 11.87
C THR A 49 -11.49 -20.98 12.09
N TYR A 50 -11.85 -21.22 13.33
CA TYR A 50 -13.21 -21.54 13.76
C TYR A 50 -13.63 -20.55 14.84
N THR A 51 -14.94 -20.37 14.98
CA THR A 51 -15.54 -19.53 16.02
C THR A 51 -16.47 -20.38 16.90
N ALA A 52 -16.38 -20.20 18.20
CA ALA A 52 -17.25 -20.87 19.15
C ALA A 52 -18.69 -20.32 19.08
N ASP A 53 -19.67 -21.12 19.48
CA ASP A 53 -21.07 -20.72 19.55
C ASP A 53 -21.34 -19.72 20.71
N ALA A 54 -22.60 -19.29 20.87
CA ALA A 54 -23.01 -18.36 21.93
C ALA A 54 -22.82 -18.96 23.36
N GLN A 55 -22.61 -20.25 23.49
CA GLN A 55 -22.27 -20.95 24.73
C GLN A 55 -20.78 -21.26 24.84
N GLY A 56 -19.92 -20.64 24.00
CA GLY A 56 -18.49 -20.88 24.00
C GLY A 56 -18.10 -22.27 23.49
N ARG A 57 -18.96 -22.99 22.77
CA ARG A 57 -18.73 -24.36 22.31
C ARG A 57 -18.37 -24.37 20.84
N LEU A 58 -17.45 -25.25 20.47
CA LEU A 58 -17.01 -25.50 19.11
C LEU A 58 -16.85 -27.00 18.87
N ARG A 59 -17.21 -27.46 17.67
CA ARG A 59 -16.95 -28.83 17.26
C ARG A 59 -15.87 -28.84 16.19
N LEU A 60 -14.88 -29.70 16.40
CA LEU A 60 -13.79 -29.94 15.44
C LEU A 60 -13.75 -31.40 15.03
N LYS A 61 -13.37 -31.69 13.81
CA LYS A 61 -13.13 -33.06 13.36
C LYS A 61 -11.90 -33.65 14.04
N THR A 62 -12.00 -34.85 14.54
CA THR A 62 -10.89 -35.59 15.14
C THR A 62 -9.70 -35.73 14.19
N ALA A 63 -9.96 -35.81 12.88
CA ALA A 63 -8.92 -35.85 11.84
C ALA A 63 -7.94 -34.65 11.82
N LEU A 64 -8.31 -33.52 12.42
CA LEU A 64 -7.44 -32.34 12.55
C LEU A 64 -6.32 -32.54 13.58
N PHE A 65 -6.43 -33.54 14.45
CA PHE A 65 -5.49 -33.80 15.52
C PHE A 65 -4.51 -34.89 15.15
N THR A 66 -3.23 -34.62 15.30
CA THR A 66 -2.16 -35.58 15.02
C THR A 66 -1.68 -36.29 16.29
N THR A 67 -1.08 -37.48 16.16
CA THR A 67 -0.50 -38.20 17.29
C THR A 67 0.60 -37.42 18.00
N LYS A 68 1.33 -36.56 17.28
CA LYS A 68 2.36 -35.67 17.83
C LYS A 68 1.80 -34.37 18.42
N GLY A 69 0.50 -34.13 18.32
CA GLY A 69 -0.21 -32.98 18.83
C GLY A 69 -0.48 -31.91 17.75
N THR A 70 -1.66 -31.33 17.85
CA THR A 70 -2.10 -30.20 17.02
C THR A 70 -2.16 -28.95 17.87
N ARG A 71 -1.46 -27.90 17.44
CA ARG A 71 -1.45 -26.63 18.15
C ARG A 71 -2.72 -25.85 17.83
N LEU A 72 -3.43 -25.46 18.89
CA LEU A 72 -4.58 -24.57 18.85
C LEU A 72 -4.21 -23.23 19.45
N THR A 73 -4.55 -22.15 18.77
CA THR A 73 -4.53 -20.81 19.34
C THR A 73 -5.95 -20.37 19.59
N VAL A 74 -6.31 -20.20 20.86
CA VAL A 74 -7.64 -19.76 21.29
C VAL A 74 -7.56 -18.32 21.76
N SER A 75 -8.35 -17.47 21.16
CA SER A 75 -8.42 -16.05 21.49
C SER A 75 -9.86 -15.60 21.71
N TYR A 76 -10.01 -14.72 22.67
CA TYR A 76 -11.26 -14.03 22.94
C TYR A 76 -10.94 -12.61 23.36
N LEU A 77 -11.74 -11.67 22.93
CA LEU A 77 -11.46 -10.27 23.19
C LEU A 77 -11.63 -9.95 24.69
N GLY A 78 -10.65 -9.29 25.29
CA GLY A 78 -10.59 -9.07 26.73
C GLY A 78 -10.01 -10.23 27.53
N LYS A 79 -9.69 -11.35 26.88
CA LYS A 79 -9.00 -12.49 27.49
C LYS A 79 -7.61 -12.71 26.88
N ALA A 80 -6.69 -13.26 27.65
CA ALA A 80 -5.37 -13.61 27.17
C ALA A 80 -5.45 -14.74 26.15
N THR A 81 -4.84 -14.56 24.98
CA THR A 81 -4.76 -15.61 23.97
C THR A 81 -3.99 -16.81 24.52
N ARG A 82 -4.58 -18.00 24.45
CA ARG A 82 -3.99 -19.24 24.93
C ARG A 82 -3.59 -20.14 23.77
N GLN A 83 -2.37 -20.58 23.76
CA GLN A 83 -1.86 -21.62 22.87
C GLN A 83 -1.78 -22.94 23.63
N LEU A 84 -2.32 -23.98 23.03
CA LEU A 84 -2.28 -25.34 23.61
C LEU A 84 -2.06 -26.36 22.50
N THR A 85 -1.38 -27.45 22.85
CA THR A 85 -1.16 -28.56 21.94
C THR A 85 -1.98 -29.75 22.40
N ILE A 86 -2.84 -30.27 21.55
CA ILE A 86 -3.73 -31.39 21.83
C ILE A 86 -3.34 -32.57 20.94
N THR A 87 -3.06 -33.74 21.52
CA THR A 87 -2.72 -34.95 20.79
C THR A 87 -3.98 -35.69 20.36
N HIS A 88 -3.88 -36.52 19.31
CA HIS A 88 -4.96 -37.39 18.86
C HIS A 88 -5.43 -38.33 19.96
N ASP A 89 -4.53 -38.85 20.77
CA ASP A 89 -4.86 -39.77 21.88
C ASP A 89 -5.62 -39.07 23.00
N ALA A 90 -5.35 -37.81 23.29
CA ALA A 90 -6.13 -37.02 24.22
C ALA A 90 -7.56 -36.82 23.71
N VAL A 91 -7.71 -36.56 22.41
CA VAL A 91 -9.01 -36.41 21.75
C VAL A 91 -9.80 -37.71 21.71
N ALA A 92 -9.13 -38.84 21.49
CA ALA A 92 -9.79 -40.16 21.48
C ALA A 92 -10.29 -40.57 22.87
N LYS A 93 -9.62 -40.16 23.96
CA LYS A 93 -10.03 -40.42 25.35
C LYS A 93 -11.11 -39.47 25.84
N GLU A 94 -11.00 -38.19 25.52
CA GLU A 94 -11.91 -37.14 25.97
C GLU A 94 -12.63 -36.51 24.79
N LYS A 95 -13.88 -36.85 24.56
CA LYS A 95 -14.73 -36.26 23.51
C LYS A 95 -15.11 -34.78 23.78
N LYS A 96 -14.76 -34.27 24.96
CA LYS A 96 -15.02 -32.89 25.40
C LYS A 96 -13.76 -32.29 26.04
N ILE A 97 -13.28 -31.14 25.56
CA ILE A 97 -12.15 -30.45 26.13
C ILE A 97 -12.59 -29.02 26.54
N ASN A 98 -12.35 -28.68 27.81
CA ASN A 98 -12.62 -27.34 28.32
C ASN A 98 -11.33 -26.49 28.24
N ILE A 99 -11.44 -25.30 27.66
CA ILE A 99 -10.35 -24.35 27.53
C ILE A 99 -10.73 -23.08 28.27
N ALA A 100 -10.14 -22.84 29.43
CA ALA A 100 -10.31 -21.60 30.17
C ALA A 100 -9.31 -20.56 29.70
N LEU A 101 -9.79 -19.35 29.39
CA LEU A 101 -8.96 -18.20 29.08
C LEU A 101 -8.85 -17.29 30.31
N ASP A 102 -7.66 -16.80 30.56
CA ASP A 102 -7.41 -15.79 31.59
C ASP A 102 -7.87 -14.42 31.13
N ASP A 103 -8.23 -13.56 32.07
CA ASP A 103 -8.49 -12.18 31.76
C ASP A 103 -7.23 -11.55 31.14
N ASN A 104 -7.41 -10.84 30.05
CA ASN A 104 -6.36 -9.99 29.51
C ASN A 104 -6.32 -8.74 30.40
N ASN A 105 -5.90 -8.98 31.65
CA ASN A 105 -5.65 -7.88 32.57
C ASN A 105 -4.57 -7.01 31.93
N LEU A 106 -4.67 -5.70 32.07
CA LEU A 106 -3.57 -4.76 31.83
C LEU A 106 -2.29 -5.16 32.59
N TYR A 107 -2.38 -6.13 33.48
CA TYR A 107 -1.26 -6.72 34.22
C TYR A 107 -0.44 -7.66 33.35
N LEU A 108 0.61 -7.14 32.75
CA LEU A 108 1.98 -7.63 32.86
C LEU A 108 2.30 -9.02 32.31
N LYS A 109 1.59 -9.57 31.31
CA LYS A 109 2.12 -10.70 30.55
C LYS A 109 2.49 -10.27 29.13
N ASP A 110 3.78 -10.38 28.83
CA ASP A 110 4.37 -10.19 27.51
C ASP A 110 4.11 -8.83 26.82
N VAL A 111 4.75 -7.77 27.32
CA VAL A 111 4.82 -6.50 26.61
C VAL A 111 5.65 -6.69 25.36
N GLN A 112 5.00 -6.81 24.21
CA GLN A 112 5.65 -6.89 22.91
C GLN A 112 5.58 -5.52 22.24
N VAL A 113 6.65 -5.08 21.61
CA VAL A 113 6.73 -3.82 20.85
C VAL A 113 7.19 -4.04 19.41
N ASN A 114 7.51 -5.28 19.06
CA ASN A 114 7.90 -5.69 17.71
C ASN A 114 6.94 -6.75 17.17
N ALA A 115 6.85 -6.82 15.85
CA ALA A 115 6.14 -7.89 15.18
C ALA A 115 6.77 -9.25 15.51
N THR A 116 5.93 -10.27 15.66
CA THR A 116 6.37 -11.64 15.90
C THR A 116 6.15 -12.49 14.67
N ARG A 117 7.09 -13.43 14.41
CA ARG A 117 6.91 -14.38 13.32
C ARG A 117 5.74 -15.32 13.63
N ALA A 118 4.80 -15.42 12.71
CA ALA A 118 3.65 -16.28 12.81
C ALA A 118 3.37 -16.95 11.45
N PRO A 119 3.85 -18.18 11.23
CA PRO A 119 3.72 -18.86 9.93
C PRO A 119 2.28 -19.39 9.74
N ARG A 120 1.31 -18.48 9.73
CA ARG A 120 -0.11 -18.82 9.53
C ARG A 120 -0.46 -19.02 8.06
N HIS A 121 -0.11 -18.01 7.24
CA HIS A 121 -0.42 -17.98 5.82
C HIS A 121 0.81 -18.12 4.94
N SER A 122 1.99 -17.74 5.44
CA SER A 122 3.28 -17.86 4.78
C SER A 122 4.37 -18.11 5.81
N ASN A 123 5.47 -18.72 5.38
CA ASN A 123 6.61 -19.02 6.25
C ASN A 123 7.25 -17.77 6.85
N SER A 124 7.15 -16.62 6.17
CA SER A 124 7.72 -15.33 6.59
C SER A 124 6.67 -14.33 7.05
N SER A 125 5.45 -14.77 7.37
CA SER A 125 4.44 -13.85 7.88
C SER A 125 4.79 -13.35 9.28
N MET A 126 4.59 -12.03 9.48
CA MET A 126 4.81 -11.31 10.72
C MET A 126 3.47 -10.86 11.28
N LEU A 127 3.22 -11.15 12.56
CA LEU A 127 1.99 -10.79 13.25
C LEU A 127 2.26 -9.66 14.26
N ILE A 128 1.46 -8.61 14.16
CA ILE A 128 1.40 -7.50 15.10
C ILE A 128 0.05 -7.59 15.79
N GLN A 129 0.05 -7.96 17.07
CA GLN A 129 -1.17 -8.13 17.86
C GLN A 129 -1.55 -6.83 18.58
N ARG A 130 -2.75 -6.77 19.11
CA ARG A 130 -3.27 -5.62 19.86
C ARG A 130 -2.32 -5.13 20.95
N ASN A 131 -1.72 -6.03 21.72
CA ASN A 131 -0.77 -5.66 22.78
C ASN A 131 0.44 -4.88 22.21
N THR A 132 0.94 -5.27 21.07
CA THR A 132 2.03 -4.54 20.38
C THR A 132 1.54 -3.16 19.94
N ILE A 133 0.35 -3.09 19.34
CA ILE A 133 -0.26 -1.82 18.88
C ILE A 133 -0.45 -0.85 20.06
N ASP A 134 -0.98 -1.32 21.18
CA ASP A 134 -1.16 -0.52 22.40
C ASP A 134 0.19 -0.07 22.99
N ASN A 135 1.24 -0.89 22.83
CA ASN A 135 2.56 -0.60 23.38
C ASN A 135 3.40 0.34 22.52
N ILE A 136 3.16 0.45 21.21
CA ILE A 136 3.83 1.43 20.33
C ILE A 136 3.10 2.76 20.22
N GLN A 137 1.92 2.91 20.82
CA GLN A 137 1.06 4.11 20.77
C GLN A 137 0.68 4.55 19.35
N ALA A 138 0.50 3.60 18.47
CA ALA A 138 0.18 3.87 17.08
C ALA A 138 -1.07 4.77 16.91
N TYR A 139 -0.99 5.77 16.06
CA TYR A 139 -2.13 6.60 15.64
C TYR A 139 -2.86 5.91 14.48
N SER A 140 -2.09 5.32 13.57
CA SER A 140 -2.60 4.70 12.36
C SER A 140 -1.84 3.41 12.00
N LEU A 141 -2.24 2.77 10.90
CA LEU A 141 -1.51 1.62 10.36
C LEU A 141 -0.07 1.99 9.98
N ALA A 142 0.19 3.24 9.59
CA ALA A 142 1.54 3.73 9.27
C ALA A 142 2.52 3.54 10.44
N ASP A 143 2.08 3.82 11.67
CA ASP A 143 2.92 3.61 12.85
C ASP A 143 3.02 2.12 13.21
N ILE A 144 1.94 1.34 12.99
CA ILE A 144 1.93 -0.09 13.29
C ILE A 144 2.99 -0.84 12.48
N VAL A 145 3.13 -0.52 11.19
CA VAL A 145 4.10 -1.20 10.32
C VAL A 145 5.56 -0.88 10.64
N GLN A 146 5.84 0.16 11.43
CA GLN A 146 7.19 0.44 11.93
C GLN A 146 7.67 -0.60 12.97
N ALA A 147 6.75 -1.43 13.49
CA ALA A 147 7.13 -2.58 14.33
C ALA A 147 7.74 -3.74 13.54
N LEU A 148 7.70 -3.71 12.20
CA LEU A 148 8.31 -4.73 11.35
C LEU A 148 9.84 -4.65 11.40
N PRO A 149 10.53 -5.80 11.32
CA PRO A 149 11.98 -5.84 11.21
C PRO A 149 12.50 -5.05 10.01
N GLY A 150 13.61 -4.34 10.19
CA GLY A 150 14.26 -3.57 9.13
C GLY A 150 13.51 -2.29 8.71
N LYS A 151 12.43 -1.92 9.42
CA LYS A 151 11.77 -0.62 9.22
C LYS A 151 12.36 0.44 10.14
N ALA A 152 12.58 1.64 9.58
CA ALA A 152 12.96 2.79 10.37
C ALA A 152 11.83 3.16 11.35
N ILE A 153 12.21 3.51 12.58
CA ILE A 153 11.28 4.10 13.55
C ILE A 153 11.30 5.60 13.32
N LEU A 154 10.21 6.11 12.80
CA LEU A 154 10.07 7.50 12.39
C LEU A 154 9.07 8.24 13.28
N ASN A 155 9.19 9.54 13.31
CA ASN A 155 8.15 10.37 13.91
C ASN A 155 6.85 10.20 13.11
N THR A 156 5.73 10.12 13.82
CA THR A 156 4.43 10.08 13.15
C THR A 156 4.23 11.34 12.31
N ASP A 157 3.93 11.15 11.04
CA ASP A 157 3.61 12.21 10.09
C ASP A 157 2.19 12.00 9.55
N MET A 158 1.33 13.02 9.72
CA MET A 158 -0.05 13.00 9.24
C MET A 158 -0.28 13.93 8.03
N HIS A 159 0.78 14.56 7.51
CA HIS A 159 0.70 15.54 6.43
C HIS A 159 1.13 14.99 5.08
N ASN A 160 1.95 13.94 5.05
CA ASN A 160 2.38 13.30 3.83
C ASN A 160 1.79 11.89 3.75
N ALA A 161 1.33 11.48 2.58
CA ALA A 161 0.83 10.12 2.37
C ALA A 161 1.89 9.08 2.75
N SER A 162 1.48 8.05 3.48
CA SER A 162 2.38 7.01 3.97
C SER A 162 2.14 5.68 3.25
N PHE A 163 3.20 5.15 2.64
CA PHE A 163 3.17 3.90 1.89
C PHE A 163 4.11 2.87 2.50
N LEU A 164 3.74 1.61 2.40
CA LEU A 164 4.59 0.50 2.80
C LEU A 164 5.34 -0.05 1.58
N THR A 165 6.63 -0.26 1.74
CA THR A 165 7.43 -1.14 0.89
C THR A 165 7.93 -2.31 1.72
N LEU A 166 7.98 -3.52 1.17
CA LEU A 166 8.42 -4.71 1.88
C LEU A 166 9.71 -5.23 1.26
N ARG A 167 10.71 -5.50 2.13
CA ARG A 167 12.00 -6.08 1.71
C ARG A 167 12.68 -5.29 0.61
N SER A 168 12.81 -3.99 0.84
CA SER A 168 13.47 -3.05 -0.06
C SER A 168 14.38 -2.14 0.75
N ALA A 169 15.58 -1.87 0.25
CA ALA A 169 16.48 -0.86 0.81
C ALA A 169 15.99 0.57 0.55
N LEU A 170 14.97 0.72 -0.28
CA LEU A 170 14.26 1.97 -0.51
C LEU A 170 12.95 1.90 0.25
N GLN A 171 12.87 2.68 1.31
CA GLN A 171 11.65 2.83 2.08
C GLN A 171 10.91 4.03 1.49
N GLY A 172 9.61 3.87 1.20
CA GLY A 172 8.76 4.93 0.63
C GLY A 172 8.48 6.06 1.60
N ASP A 173 9.47 6.43 2.41
CA ASP A 173 9.37 7.44 3.42
C ASP A 173 10.14 8.69 2.98
N LEU A 174 9.40 9.78 2.77
CA LEU A 174 9.91 11.08 2.38
C LEU A 174 10.92 11.69 3.39
N GLN A 175 10.97 11.15 4.60
CA GLN A 175 11.88 11.60 5.65
C GLN A 175 13.22 10.86 5.62
N ASN A 176 13.39 9.83 4.77
CA ASN A 176 14.69 9.22 4.56
C ASN A 176 15.56 10.17 3.72
N PRO A 177 16.74 10.58 4.20
CA PRO A 177 17.64 11.48 3.44
C PRO A 177 18.02 10.93 2.07
N LEU A 178 18.13 9.60 1.93
CA LEU A 178 18.40 8.96 0.65
C LEU A 178 17.22 9.10 -0.32
N ASP A 179 15.99 9.05 0.20
CA ASP A 179 14.78 9.24 -0.60
C ASP A 179 14.57 10.72 -0.96
N ALA A 180 14.97 11.65 -0.08
CA ALA A 180 14.91 13.08 -0.35
C ALA A 180 15.73 13.51 -1.57
N TYR A 181 16.88 12.87 -1.80
CA TYR A 181 17.70 13.09 -3.00
C TYR A 181 17.12 12.50 -4.27
N SER A 182 16.40 11.43 -4.10
CA SER A 182 15.79 10.71 -5.21
C SER A 182 14.40 11.22 -5.58
N ARG A 183 13.91 12.26 -4.92
CA ARG A 183 12.54 12.82 -5.03
C ARG A 183 11.98 12.88 -6.44
N ASN A 184 12.82 13.05 -7.45
CA ASN A 184 12.37 13.14 -8.84
C ASN A 184 12.55 11.87 -9.68
N LYS A 185 13.31 10.86 -9.24
CA LYS A 185 13.69 9.70 -10.09
C LYS A 185 13.46 8.31 -9.47
N LEU A 186 13.36 8.20 -8.15
CA LEU A 186 13.02 6.95 -7.46
C LEU A 186 11.51 6.70 -7.37
N ASN A 187 10.71 7.68 -7.68
CA ASN A 187 9.27 7.66 -7.48
C ASN A 187 8.57 6.49 -8.14
N ASP A 188 8.90 6.17 -9.40
CA ASP A 188 8.23 5.09 -10.11
C ASP A 188 8.54 3.72 -9.51
N TYR A 189 9.77 3.49 -9.04
CA TYR A 189 10.15 2.23 -8.41
C TYR A 189 9.45 2.02 -7.06
N VAL A 190 9.58 2.99 -6.14
CA VAL A 190 8.94 2.94 -4.82
C VAL A 190 7.42 2.86 -4.96
N ARG A 191 6.86 3.61 -5.91
CA ARG A 191 5.43 3.61 -6.23
C ARG A 191 4.96 2.24 -6.70
N ASN A 192 5.64 1.62 -7.67
CA ASN A 192 5.31 0.27 -8.14
C ASN A 192 5.44 -0.77 -7.00
N ALA A 193 6.48 -0.66 -6.16
CA ALA A 193 6.68 -1.56 -5.01
C ALA A 193 5.55 -1.43 -3.98
N ALA A 194 5.13 -0.22 -3.63
CA ALA A 194 4.04 0.03 -2.70
C ALA A 194 2.68 -0.35 -3.29
N PHE A 195 2.44 -0.06 -4.58
CA PHE A 195 1.22 -0.45 -5.29
C PHE A 195 1.07 -1.97 -5.40
N GLY A 196 2.20 -2.69 -5.44
CA GLY A 196 2.24 -4.15 -5.45
C GLY A 196 1.82 -4.83 -4.15
N ILE A 197 1.55 -4.10 -3.07
CA ILE A 197 1.08 -4.67 -1.80
C ILE A 197 -0.44 -4.73 -1.77
N ALA A 198 -0.99 -5.92 -1.53
CA ALA A 198 -2.42 -6.10 -1.32
C ALA A 198 -2.79 -5.81 0.15
N TYR A 199 -3.82 -5.01 0.36
CA TYR A 199 -4.41 -4.76 1.67
C TYR A 199 -5.74 -5.50 1.77
N VAL A 200 -5.89 -6.31 2.83
CA VAL A 200 -7.09 -7.12 3.07
C VAL A 200 -7.62 -6.76 4.45
N VAL A 201 -8.79 -6.17 4.53
CA VAL A 201 -9.43 -5.77 5.78
C VAL A 201 -10.62 -6.71 6.03
N ASP A 202 -10.59 -7.44 7.14
CA ASP A 202 -11.60 -8.44 7.53
C ASP A 202 -11.94 -9.43 6.40
N GLY A 203 -10.90 -9.87 5.68
CA GLY A 203 -11.03 -10.85 4.58
C GLY A 203 -11.43 -10.26 3.23
N THR A 204 -11.70 -8.97 3.12
CA THR A 204 -12.05 -8.31 1.86
C THR A 204 -10.97 -7.33 1.40
N PRO A 205 -10.66 -7.28 0.08
CA PRO A 205 -9.60 -6.43 -0.42
C PRO A 205 -9.96 -4.95 -0.32
N LEU A 206 -8.96 -4.12 -0.02
CA LEU A 206 -8.99 -2.67 -0.11
C LEU A 206 -8.21 -2.27 -1.36
N SER A 207 -8.85 -1.54 -2.28
CA SER A 207 -8.24 -1.17 -3.56
C SER A 207 -8.02 0.33 -3.68
N ASN A 208 -6.92 0.68 -4.35
CA ASN A 208 -6.63 2.03 -4.82
C ASN A 208 -6.39 2.07 -6.34
N ASN A 209 -6.83 1.04 -7.07
CA ASN A 209 -6.57 0.90 -8.51
C ASN A 209 -7.22 2.00 -9.35
N THR A 210 -8.36 2.55 -8.91
CA THR A 210 -9.17 3.53 -9.66
C THR A 210 -9.03 4.96 -9.17
N ASN A 211 -7.98 5.24 -8.39
CA ASN A 211 -7.61 6.60 -8.07
C ASN A 211 -7.04 7.29 -9.32
N MET A 212 -7.69 8.37 -9.74
CA MET A 212 -7.37 9.18 -10.93
C MET A 212 -7.06 10.64 -10.58
N GLN A 213 -6.71 10.93 -9.32
CA GLN A 213 -6.46 12.29 -8.82
C GLN A 213 -5.11 12.83 -9.32
N LEU A 214 -4.98 12.97 -10.63
CA LEU A 214 -3.77 13.36 -11.33
C LEU A 214 -4.09 14.46 -12.34
N ASP A 215 -3.27 15.52 -12.40
CA ASP A 215 -3.46 16.59 -13.37
C ASP A 215 -3.36 16.07 -14.81
N SER A 216 -2.21 15.58 -15.22
CA SER A 216 -2.05 14.95 -16.53
C SER A 216 -0.83 14.05 -16.59
N TYR A 217 -1.04 12.75 -16.87
CA TYR A 217 0.04 11.80 -17.05
C TYR A 217 0.92 12.14 -18.27
N GLY A 218 0.29 12.32 -19.41
CA GLY A 218 1.00 12.52 -20.69
C GLY A 218 1.72 13.86 -20.79
N LYS A 219 1.20 14.88 -20.12
CA LYS A 219 1.75 16.23 -20.12
C LYS A 219 3.04 16.34 -19.29
N TRP A 220 3.06 15.75 -18.09
CA TRP A 220 4.09 16.00 -17.09
C TRP A 220 5.08 14.87 -16.89
N GLY A 221 4.93 13.77 -17.57
CA GLY A 221 5.87 12.65 -17.50
C GLY A 221 5.59 11.69 -16.38
N GLY A 222 4.34 11.33 -16.23
CA GLY A 222 3.91 10.30 -15.29
C GLY A 222 3.34 10.86 -14.01
N ILE A 223 3.17 9.97 -13.04
CA ILE A 223 2.66 10.30 -11.72
C ILE A 223 3.83 10.82 -10.88
N LYS A 224 3.84 12.08 -10.55
CA LYS A 224 4.87 12.70 -9.70
C LYS A 224 4.33 12.83 -8.28
N MET A 225 5.15 12.51 -7.29
CA MET A 225 4.79 12.72 -5.88
C MET A 225 4.64 14.21 -5.53
N PHE A 226 5.29 15.09 -6.30
CA PHE A 226 5.20 16.53 -6.13
C PHE A 226 4.89 17.15 -7.48
N ASP A 227 3.63 17.17 -7.82
CA ASP A 227 3.16 18.01 -8.92
C ASP A 227 3.23 19.47 -8.45
N ARG A 228 3.68 20.38 -9.32
CA ARG A 228 3.75 21.80 -8.98
C ARG A 228 2.38 22.38 -8.62
N ARG A 229 1.29 21.82 -9.19
CA ARG A 229 -0.08 22.29 -8.97
C ARG A 229 -0.76 21.53 -7.83
N PHE A 230 -0.59 20.20 -7.78
CA PHE A 230 -1.21 19.34 -6.77
C PHE A 230 -0.15 18.66 -5.92
N ASN A 231 0.15 19.24 -4.81
CA ASN A 231 0.88 18.60 -3.71
C ASN A 231 -0.14 18.17 -2.66
N THR A 232 -1.04 17.26 -3.03
CA THR A 232 -2.15 16.80 -2.22
C THR A 232 -2.04 15.29 -1.94
N ASP A 233 -2.64 14.85 -0.85
CA ASP A 233 -2.64 13.44 -0.43
C ASP A 233 -3.23 12.51 -1.49
N ASN A 234 -4.31 12.93 -2.15
CA ASN A 234 -4.94 12.10 -3.18
C ASN A 234 -4.05 11.92 -4.41
N ASN A 235 -3.34 12.97 -4.82
CA ASN A 235 -2.38 12.91 -5.93
C ASN A 235 -1.19 12.01 -5.61
N GLU A 236 -0.67 12.09 -4.40
CA GLU A 236 0.43 11.22 -3.95
C GLU A 236 0.04 9.74 -3.94
N ASN A 237 -1.24 9.43 -3.74
CA ASN A 237 -1.78 8.08 -3.72
C ASN A 237 -2.00 7.46 -5.11
N VAL A 238 -1.99 8.23 -6.19
CA VAL A 238 -2.23 7.70 -7.54
C VAL A 238 -1.15 6.70 -7.92
N GLY A 239 -1.54 5.48 -8.31
CA GLY A 239 -0.61 4.41 -8.69
C GLY A 239 0.39 4.00 -7.60
N SER A 240 0.13 4.38 -6.33
CA SER A 240 0.84 3.96 -5.12
C SER A 240 -0.03 2.99 -4.33
N GLY A 241 0.42 2.50 -3.19
CA GLY A 241 -0.40 1.69 -2.28
C GLY A 241 -1.58 2.48 -1.69
N ASN A 242 -2.25 1.88 -0.71
CA ASN A 242 -3.22 2.61 0.09
C ASN A 242 -2.49 3.50 1.10
N ASP A 243 -3.01 4.66 1.38
CA ASP A 243 -2.48 5.54 2.42
C ASP A 243 -2.76 4.96 3.81
N LEU A 244 -1.69 4.60 4.51
CA LEU A 244 -1.77 3.92 5.79
C LEU A 244 -2.25 4.81 6.94
N ARG A 245 -2.17 6.15 6.80
CA ARG A 245 -2.65 7.12 7.78
C ARG A 245 -4.16 7.06 7.93
N LEU A 246 -4.87 6.69 6.86
CA LEU A 246 -6.34 6.66 6.83
C LEU A 246 -6.96 5.45 7.54
N ILE A 247 -6.15 4.51 8.04
CA ILE A 247 -6.60 3.32 8.78
C ILE A 247 -6.24 3.50 10.25
N PRO A 248 -7.21 3.89 11.12
CA PRO A 248 -6.94 4.19 12.54
C PRO A 248 -6.49 2.95 13.31
N ALA A 249 -5.43 3.10 14.11
CA ALA A 249 -4.91 2.02 14.94
C ALA A 249 -5.90 1.58 16.05
N SER A 250 -6.79 2.45 16.47
CA SER A 250 -7.81 2.19 17.51
C SER A 250 -8.77 1.06 17.13
N SER A 251 -9.11 0.93 15.84
CA SER A 251 -10.03 -0.09 15.32
C SER A 251 -9.39 -1.45 15.06
N ILE A 252 -8.06 -1.55 15.06
CA ILE A 252 -7.31 -2.74 14.65
C ILE A 252 -7.08 -3.67 15.86
N GLU A 253 -7.38 -4.96 15.70
CA GLU A 253 -7.04 -6.03 16.63
C GLU A 253 -5.71 -6.69 16.32
N SER A 254 -5.45 -6.96 15.03
CA SER A 254 -4.19 -7.51 14.58
C SER A 254 -3.88 -7.14 13.14
N VAL A 255 -2.59 -7.07 12.83
CA VAL A 255 -2.08 -6.93 11.47
C VAL A 255 -1.13 -8.09 11.20
N GLU A 256 -1.39 -8.85 10.15
CA GLU A 256 -0.46 -9.83 9.62
C GLU A 256 0.14 -9.31 8.32
N VAL A 257 1.47 -9.27 8.25
CA VAL A 257 2.22 -8.82 7.09
C VAL A 257 2.92 -10.00 6.45
N ILE A 258 2.56 -10.30 5.21
CA ILE A 258 3.18 -11.33 4.39
C ILE A 258 4.16 -10.63 3.44
N SER A 259 5.44 -10.65 3.78
CA SER A 259 6.50 -10.04 2.96
C SER A 259 7.06 -10.98 1.90
N GLY A 260 6.78 -12.26 1.99
CA GLY A 260 7.20 -13.30 1.05
C GLY A 260 6.09 -13.82 0.15
N VAL A 261 6.10 -15.15 -0.07
CA VAL A 261 5.14 -15.83 -0.94
C VAL A 261 3.78 -15.95 -0.25
N ALA A 262 2.82 -15.15 -0.69
CA ALA A 262 1.45 -15.20 -0.18
C ALA A 262 0.69 -16.44 -0.72
N PRO A 263 -0.29 -17.02 0.03
CA PRO A 263 -1.16 -18.09 -0.45
C PRO A 263 -1.93 -17.71 -1.73
N ALA A 264 -2.35 -18.72 -2.50
CA ALA A 264 -3.03 -18.52 -3.79
C ALA A 264 -4.39 -17.79 -3.66
N LYS A 265 -5.02 -17.81 -2.49
CA LYS A 265 -6.26 -17.06 -2.23
C LYS A 265 -6.10 -15.53 -2.36
N TYR A 266 -4.88 -15.00 -2.18
CA TYR A 266 -4.60 -13.58 -2.32
C TYR A 266 -4.10 -13.25 -3.73
N GLY A 267 -4.78 -12.37 -4.44
CA GLY A 267 -4.44 -11.91 -5.78
C GLY A 267 -4.30 -10.40 -5.85
N ASP A 268 -4.03 -9.91 -7.05
CA ASP A 268 -3.80 -8.48 -7.32
C ASP A 268 -2.67 -7.90 -6.45
N LEU A 269 -1.56 -8.64 -6.38
CA LEU A 269 -0.37 -8.27 -5.62
C LEU A 269 0.90 -8.70 -6.34
N SER A 270 1.98 -7.95 -6.19
CA SER A 270 3.33 -8.33 -6.61
C SER A 270 4.33 -8.36 -5.45
N ASN A 271 4.15 -7.53 -4.44
CA ASN A 271 5.15 -7.31 -3.40
C ASN A 271 4.78 -7.81 -1.99
N GLY A 272 3.64 -8.47 -1.82
CA GLY A 272 3.21 -9.01 -0.54
C GLY A 272 1.79 -8.60 -0.16
N ALA A 273 1.39 -8.91 1.09
CA ALA A 273 0.05 -8.61 1.57
C ALA A 273 0.05 -8.13 3.03
N VAL A 274 -0.87 -7.24 3.36
CA VAL A 274 -1.17 -6.78 4.71
C VAL A 274 -2.60 -7.17 5.03
N ILE A 275 -2.77 -8.06 6.02
CA ILE A 275 -4.07 -8.56 6.45
C ILE A 275 -4.41 -7.90 7.76
N ILE A 276 -5.46 -7.13 7.77
CA ILE A 276 -5.91 -6.31 8.90
C ILE A 276 -7.18 -6.92 9.44
N ASN A 277 -7.16 -7.35 10.69
CA ASN A 277 -8.34 -7.79 11.40
C ASN A 277 -8.74 -6.70 12.38
N ARG A 278 -9.97 -6.23 12.28
CA ARG A 278 -10.51 -5.21 13.17
C ARG A 278 -11.16 -5.84 14.41
N ARG A 279 -11.38 -4.99 15.42
CA ARG A 279 -12.09 -5.39 16.60
C ARG A 279 -13.52 -5.77 16.26
N ALA A 280 -13.96 -6.92 16.78
CA ALA A 280 -15.30 -7.44 16.58
C ALA A 280 -15.80 -8.09 17.88
N GLY A 281 -17.10 -8.37 17.95
CA GLY A 281 -17.71 -9.05 19.08
C GLY A 281 -17.83 -8.20 20.34
N LEU A 282 -17.95 -8.87 21.47
CA LEU A 282 -18.10 -8.23 22.77
C LEU A 282 -16.78 -7.68 23.27
N THR A 283 -16.67 -6.37 23.39
CA THR A 283 -15.49 -5.70 23.94
C THR A 283 -15.87 -4.78 25.09
N PRO A 284 -15.04 -4.66 26.15
CA PRO A 284 -15.25 -3.64 27.15
C PRO A 284 -15.19 -2.24 26.53
N PHE A 285 -15.78 -1.26 27.21
CA PHE A 285 -15.59 0.14 26.81
C PHE A 285 -14.10 0.50 26.88
N TYR A 286 -13.62 1.16 25.87
CA TYR A 286 -12.29 1.75 25.88
C TYR A 286 -12.32 3.15 25.30
N GLY A 287 -11.48 4.01 25.85
CA GLY A 287 -11.22 5.34 25.33
C GLY A 287 -9.72 5.63 25.35
N SER A 288 -9.21 6.39 24.40
CA SER A 288 -7.84 6.88 24.45
C SER A 288 -7.75 8.30 23.89
N VAL A 289 -6.85 9.08 24.49
CA VAL A 289 -6.46 10.40 24.02
C VAL A 289 -4.94 10.39 23.86
N LYS A 290 -4.45 10.74 22.67
CA LYS A 290 -3.04 10.83 22.38
C LYS A 290 -2.70 12.21 21.87
N VAL A 291 -1.58 12.75 22.36
CA VAL A 291 -1.12 14.09 22.03
C VAL A 291 0.37 14.05 21.67
N GLN A 292 0.71 14.66 20.57
CA GLN A 292 2.06 14.99 20.15
C GLN A 292 2.12 16.50 19.88
N TYR A 293 3.28 17.06 19.64
CA TYR A 293 3.41 18.52 19.45
C TYR A 293 2.50 19.09 18.35
N ASP A 294 2.19 18.28 17.32
CA ASP A 294 1.41 18.67 16.12
C ASP A 294 0.17 17.79 15.90
N ILE A 295 -0.04 16.74 16.69
CA ILE A 295 -1.11 15.76 16.49
C ILE A 295 -1.95 15.64 17.76
N PHE A 296 -3.26 15.66 17.60
CA PHE A 296 -4.24 15.26 18.59
C PHE A 296 -5.09 14.10 18.05
N ASN A 297 -5.25 13.04 18.85
CA ASN A 297 -6.12 11.92 18.49
C ASN A 297 -6.96 11.53 19.68
N ALA A 298 -8.24 11.30 19.45
CA ALA A 298 -9.19 10.77 20.44
C ALA A 298 -9.95 9.58 19.84
N SER A 299 -10.04 8.49 20.57
CA SER A 299 -10.77 7.29 20.12
C SER A 299 -11.63 6.69 21.23
N LEU A 300 -12.79 6.17 20.84
CA LEU A 300 -13.75 5.49 21.71
C LEU A 300 -14.23 4.21 21.03
N GLY A 301 -14.52 3.18 21.82
CA GLY A 301 -15.12 1.96 21.28
C GLY A 301 -15.75 1.09 22.35
N LYS A 302 -16.75 0.30 21.93
CA LYS A 302 -17.44 -0.68 22.76
C LYS A 302 -18.09 -1.77 21.93
N GLY A 303 -18.06 -3.00 22.43
CA GLY A 303 -18.85 -4.11 21.93
C GLY A 303 -20.08 -4.36 22.79
N PHE A 304 -21.21 -4.57 22.15
CA PHE A 304 -22.51 -4.80 22.76
C PHE A 304 -23.01 -6.21 22.45
N ALA A 305 -23.50 -6.93 23.45
CA ALA A 305 -24.29 -8.13 23.25
C ALA A 305 -25.74 -7.71 22.96
N LEU A 306 -26.28 -8.02 21.80
CA LEU A 306 -27.67 -7.73 21.42
C LEU A 306 -28.60 -8.89 21.74
N GLY A 307 -28.10 -9.92 22.42
CA GLY A 307 -28.81 -11.15 22.76
C GLY A 307 -28.62 -12.27 21.72
N GLU A 308 -29.09 -13.47 22.04
CA GLU A 308 -28.91 -14.68 21.23
C GLU A 308 -29.48 -14.54 19.80
N ARG A 309 -30.59 -13.79 19.67
CA ARG A 309 -31.27 -13.60 18.37
C ARG A 309 -30.59 -12.62 17.45
N TRP A 310 -29.85 -11.64 17.99
CA TRP A 310 -29.29 -10.54 17.21
C TRP A 310 -27.74 -10.52 17.20
N GLY A 311 -27.10 -11.41 17.98
CA GLY A 311 -25.64 -11.52 18.03
C GLY A 311 -24.96 -10.36 18.74
N MET A 312 -23.90 -9.82 18.16
CA MET A 312 -23.06 -8.80 18.77
C MET A 312 -22.76 -7.66 17.82
N LEU A 313 -22.70 -6.45 18.37
CA LEU A 313 -22.34 -5.23 17.65
C LEU A 313 -21.13 -4.58 18.31
N ASN A 314 -20.09 -4.29 17.53
CA ASN A 314 -18.92 -3.54 17.95
C ASN A 314 -18.88 -2.19 17.23
N LEU A 315 -18.74 -1.11 18.00
CA LEU A 315 -18.66 0.26 17.47
C LEU A 315 -17.35 0.90 17.88
N ASN A 316 -16.70 1.60 16.93
CA ASN A 316 -15.48 2.37 17.15
C ASN A 316 -15.57 3.72 16.45
N ILE A 317 -15.13 4.75 17.16
CA ILE A 317 -15.03 6.13 16.66
C ILE A 317 -13.60 6.59 16.89
N ASP A 318 -13.02 7.20 15.88
CA ASP A 318 -11.68 7.79 15.93
C ASP A 318 -11.71 9.20 15.34
N TYR A 319 -11.11 10.15 16.03
CA TYR A 319 -10.91 11.50 15.55
C TYR A 319 -9.45 11.86 15.67
N LEU A 320 -8.87 12.35 14.58
CA LEU A 320 -7.51 12.81 14.52
C LEU A 320 -7.48 14.21 13.91
N HIS A 321 -6.70 15.08 14.53
CA HIS A 321 -6.40 16.42 14.02
C HIS A 321 -4.90 16.66 14.08
N SER A 322 -4.32 17.17 13.01
CA SER A 322 -2.91 17.54 12.96
C SER A 322 -2.71 18.88 12.29
N THR A 323 -1.61 19.56 12.65
CA THR A 323 -1.23 20.87 12.14
C THR A 323 0.20 20.80 11.65
N ARG A 324 0.44 20.99 10.34
CA ARG A 324 1.76 20.85 9.73
C ARG A 324 2.80 21.80 10.34
N ASP A 325 2.40 23.02 10.61
CA ASP A 325 3.19 24.02 11.32
C ASP A 325 2.25 24.79 12.27
N ARG A 326 2.53 24.78 13.55
CA ARG A 326 1.72 25.50 14.53
C ARG A 326 1.68 27.01 14.31
N ARG A 327 2.63 27.55 13.58
CA ARG A 327 2.65 28.95 13.17
C ARG A 327 1.70 29.21 11.98
N ASP A 328 1.43 28.19 11.18
CA ASP A 328 0.48 28.22 10.07
C ASP A 328 -0.82 27.52 10.49
N LYS A 329 -1.78 28.28 10.96
CA LYS A 329 -3.08 27.78 11.41
C LYS A 329 -3.98 27.32 10.27
N LEU A 330 -3.58 27.54 9.01
CA LEU A 330 -4.38 27.29 7.84
C LEU A 330 -4.15 25.87 7.30
N LYS A 331 -2.92 25.34 7.43
CA LYS A 331 -2.56 23.99 7.00
C LYS A 331 -2.86 22.96 8.10
N THR A 332 -4.01 22.32 8.00
CA THR A 332 -4.46 21.32 8.98
C THR A 332 -4.97 20.08 8.26
N ASN A 333 -4.75 18.92 8.86
CA ASN A 333 -5.37 17.66 8.46
C ASN A 333 -6.34 17.22 9.56
N ALA A 334 -7.56 16.83 9.20
CA ALA A 334 -8.55 16.31 10.11
C ALA A 334 -9.15 15.01 9.55
N ASN A 335 -9.12 13.94 10.34
CA ASN A 335 -9.67 12.64 9.99
C ASN A 335 -10.70 12.22 11.04
N ILE A 336 -11.87 11.79 10.58
CA ILE A 336 -12.90 11.14 11.37
C ILE A 336 -13.15 9.74 10.78
N ALA A 337 -13.14 8.70 11.62
CA ALA A 337 -13.43 7.34 11.21
C ALA A 337 -14.46 6.70 12.14
N LEU A 338 -15.46 6.07 11.55
CA LEU A 338 -16.52 5.32 12.22
C LEU A 338 -16.50 3.88 11.72
N ASN A 339 -16.43 2.92 12.62
CA ASN A 339 -16.47 1.50 12.27
C ASN A 339 -17.58 0.82 13.06
N ALA A 340 -18.40 0.04 12.39
CA ALA A 340 -19.43 -0.80 12.99
C ALA A 340 -19.25 -2.24 12.48
N THR A 341 -19.16 -3.20 13.38
CA THR A 341 -19.03 -4.62 13.03
C THR A 341 -20.11 -5.41 13.75
N TRP A 342 -21.02 -6.00 12.99
CA TRP A 342 -22.10 -6.85 13.51
C TRP A 342 -21.82 -8.31 13.18
N THR A 343 -21.77 -9.17 14.19
CA THR A 343 -21.54 -10.61 14.08
C THR A 343 -22.76 -11.37 14.56
N HIS A 344 -23.25 -12.28 13.72
CA HIS A 344 -24.45 -13.07 14.00
C HIS A 344 -24.31 -14.51 13.49
N THR A 345 -24.73 -15.49 14.29
CA THR A 345 -24.83 -16.90 13.91
C THR A 345 -26.25 -17.18 13.43
N ILE A 346 -26.41 -17.45 12.11
CA ILE A 346 -27.71 -17.71 11.48
C ILE A 346 -28.22 -19.10 11.83
N SER A 347 -27.34 -20.12 11.80
CA SER A 347 -27.71 -21.49 12.09
C SER A 347 -26.61 -22.19 12.89
N ARG A 348 -26.97 -22.71 14.07
CA ARG A 348 -26.07 -23.52 14.89
C ARG A 348 -25.82 -24.90 14.27
N ALA A 349 -26.84 -25.50 13.63
CA ALA A 349 -26.74 -26.79 13.00
C ALA A 349 -25.77 -26.83 11.82
N LEU A 350 -25.66 -25.71 11.07
CA LEU A 350 -24.77 -25.55 9.94
C LEU A 350 -23.48 -24.79 10.32
N ALA A 351 -23.30 -24.39 11.59
CA ALA A 351 -22.26 -23.49 12.02
C ALA A 351 -22.13 -22.29 11.05
N TRP A 352 -23.28 -21.69 10.72
CA TRP A 352 -23.35 -20.60 9.76
C TRP A 352 -23.26 -19.24 10.45
N GLU A 353 -22.11 -18.61 10.32
CA GLU A 353 -21.80 -17.32 10.90
C GLU A 353 -21.67 -16.24 9.83
N ASN A 354 -22.12 -15.05 10.14
CA ASN A 354 -21.95 -13.86 9.32
C ASN A 354 -21.40 -12.69 10.13
N THR A 355 -20.55 -11.92 9.48
CA THR A 355 -20.05 -10.64 9.98
C THR A 355 -20.30 -9.56 8.93
N LEU A 356 -21.10 -8.57 9.27
CA LEU A 356 -21.31 -7.37 8.46
C LEU A 356 -20.51 -6.23 9.08
N SER A 357 -19.68 -5.61 8.29
CA SER A 357 -18.88 -4.45 8.67
C SER A 357 -19.30 -3.24 7.84
N ALA A 358 -19.50 -2.10 8.51
CA ALA A 358 -19.73 -0.81 7.90
C ALA A 358 -18.67 0.18 8.38
N ASP A 359 -17.98 0.80 7.45
CA ASP A 359 -16.91 1.74 7.70
C ASP A 359 -17.18 3.05 7.00
N PHE A 360 -17.03 4.13 7.73
CA PHE A 360 -17.06 5.46 7.18
C PHE A 360 -15.80 6.21 7.63
N SER A 361 -15.12 6.89 6.71
CA SER A 361 -14.04 7.81 7.05
C SER A 361 -14.13 9.07 6.19
N LYS A 362 -13.76 10.19 6.81
CA LYS A 362 -13.60 11.46 6.11
C LYS A 362 -12.30 12.09 6.54
N ASN A 363 -11.46 12.38 5.54
CA ASN A 363 -10.23 13.13 5.70
C ASN A 363 -10.33 14.45 4.93
N VAL A 364 -9.91 15.54 5.55
CA VAL A 364 -9.85 16.87 4.94
C VAL A 364 -8.47 17.44 5.21
N ASP A 365 -7.73 17.71 4.14
CA ASP A 365 -6.46 18.43 4.19
C ASP A 365 -6.55 19.69 3.31
N GLY A 366 -6.08 20.82 3.81
CA GLY A 366 -6.09 22.05 3.04
C GLY A 366 -6.01 23.32 3.87
N LEU A 367 -6.02 24.42 3.15
CA LEU A 367 -6.03 25.76 3.73
C LEU A 367 -7.46 26.17 4.08
N LYS A 368 -7.64 26.74 5.27
CA LYS A 368 -8.85 27.50 5.57
C LYS A 368 -8.86 28.79 4.74
N SER A 369 -10.04 29.30 4.45
CA SER A 369 -10.19 30.59 3.78
C SER A 369 -9.58 31.69 4.65
N ASP A 370 -8.52 32.30 4.16
CA ASP A 370 -7.91 33.49 4.74
C ASP A 370 -8.06 34.62 3.72
N PRO A 371 -8.70 35.76 4.07
CA PRO A 371 -8.85 36.88 3.16
C PRO A 371 -7.51 37.40 2.62
N ASP A 372 -6.43 37.26 3.39
CA ASP A 372 -5.10 37.72 3.04
C ASP A 372 -4.24 36.67 2.31
N ALA A 373 -4.65 35.39 2.32
CA ALA A 373 -3.95 34.30 1.63
C ALA A 373 -4.48 34.15 0.20
N THR A 374 -4.20 35.12 -0.65
CA THR A 374 -4.88 35.31 -1.93
C THR A 374 -4.20 34.64 -3.12
N LEU A 375 -2.96 34.14 -2.97
CA LEU A 375 -2.16 33.84 -4.16
C LEU A 375 -2.17 32.39 -4.61
N ASN A 376 -2.24 31.44 -3.70
CA ASN A 376 -2.23 30.00 -4.03
C ASN A 376 -2.87 29.16 -2.92
N ARG A 377 -3.92 28.38 -3.27
CA ARG A 377 -4.62 27.53 -2.32
C ARG A 377 -4.79 26.13 -2.89
N THR A 378 -4.55 25.13 -2.04
CA THR A 378 -4.81 23.72 -2.35
C THR A 378 -5.70 23.11 -1.28
N ARG A 379 -6.56 22.17 -1.66
CA ARG A 379 -7.42 21.44 -0.75
C ARG A 379 -7.61 20.02 -1.25
N THR A 380 -7.56 19.08 -0.30
CA THR A 380 -7.87 17.67 -0.53
C THR A 380 -8.98 17.23 0.42
N ASP A 381 -10.05 16.68 -0.14
CA ASP A 381 -11.11 16.00 0.61
C ASP A 381 -11.18 14.53 0.17
N GLN A 382 -11.26 13.64 1.14
CA GLN A 382 -11.49 12.22 0.88
C GLN A 382 -12.55 11.68 1.83
N GLN A 383 -13.57 11.02 1.27
CA GLN A 383 -14.60 10.32 2.01
C GLN A 383 -14.67 8.88 1.51
N ASN A 384 -14.79 7.94 2.43
CA ASN A 384 -14.91 6.53 2.11
C ASN A 384 -16.07 5.92 2.87
N LEU A 385 -16.91 5.16 2.18
CA LEU A 385 -17.91 4.29 2.76
C LEU A 385 -17.64 2.88 2.26
N ARG A 386 -17.46 1.94 3.18
CA ARG A 386 -17.26 0.54 2.85
C ARG A 386 -18.24 -0.33 3.62
N LEU A 387 -18.89 -1.22 2.90
CA LEU A 387 -19.72 -2.28 3.45
C LEU A 387 -19.09 -3.63 3.09
N ALA A 388 -18.90 -4.51 4.07
CA ALA A 388 -18.34 -5.82 3.84
C ALA A 388 -19.13 -6.89 4.60
N LEU A 389 -19.54 -7.94 3.88
CA LEU A 389 -20.19 -9.12 4.41
C LEU A 389 -19.23 -10.29 4.30
N ARG A 390 -18.90 -10.91 5.41
CA ARG A 390 -18.12 -12.13 5.48
C ARG A 390 -18.95 -13.21 6.14
N GLY A 391 -18.95 -14.43 5.55
CA GLY A 391 -19.61 -15.55 6.18
C GLY A 391 -18.80 -16.84 6.03
N ALA A 392 -19.05 -17.74 6.97
CA ALA A 392 -18.53 -19.10 6.97
C ALA A 392 -19.68 -20.07 7.24
N LEU A 393 -19.77 -21.10 6.42
CA LEU A 393 -20.72 -22.20 6.53
C LEU A 393 -19.93 -23.50 6.70
N SER A 394 -20.15 -24.25 7.79
CA SER A 394 -19.49 -25.53 8.03
C SER A 394 -20.54 -26.62 8.31
N PRO A 395 -20.97 -27.38 7.29
CA PRO A 395 -21.94 -28.50 7.47
C PRO A 395 -21.41 -29.55 8.44
N GLN A 396 -22.27 -30.02 9.34
CA GLN A 396 -21.82 -30.82 10.47
C GLN A 396 -21.62 -32.33 10.19
N GLN A 397 -22.23 -32.92 9.15
CA GLN A 397 -22.11 -34.36 8.86
C GLN A 397 -22.15 -34.67 7.36
N ASN A 398 -21.31 -35.64 6.95
CA ASN A 398 -21.30 -36.32 5.62
C ASN A 398 -21.45 -35.43 4.39
N ALA A 399 -21.01 -34.18 4.48
CA ALA A 399 -21.03 -33.26 3.34
C ALA A 399 -19.81 -33.47 2.44
N LEU A 400 -20.00 -33.38 1.13
CA LEU A 400 -18.94 -33.39 0.13
C LEU A 400 -17.90 -32.30 0.38
N ILE A 401 -18.29 -31.20 1.07
CA ILE A 401 -17.51 -30.01 1.36
C ILE A 401 -17.51 -29.79 2.88
N ASP A 402 -16.34 -29.53 3.48
CA ASP A 402 -16.19 -29.27 4.92
C ASP A 402 -16.57 -27.86 5.32
N GLY A 403 -16.48 -26.93 4.40
CA GLY A 403 -16.84 -25.53 4.65
C GLY A 403 -16.86 -24.71 3.38
N ILE A 404 -17.65 -23.65 3.45
CA ILE A 404 -17.72 -22.60 2.43
C ILE A 404 -17.49 -21.28 3.13
N ASP A 405 -16.47 -20.54 2.71
CA ASP A 405 -16.24 -19.16 3.11
C ASP A 405 -16.62 -18.22 1.97
N TYR A 406 -17.30 -17.15 2.30
CA TYR A 406 -17.63 -16.13 1.31
C TYR A 406 -17.37 -14.72 1.85
N ASN A 407 -16.99 -13.84 0.94
CA ASN A 407 -16.75 -12.43 1.24
C ASN A 407 -17.30 -11.58 0.11
N PHE A 408 -18.11 -10.58 0.46
CA PHE A 408 -18.61 -9.57 -0.47
C PHE A 408 -18.26 -8.20 0.09
N SER A 409 -17.82 -7.28 -0.76
CA SER A 409 -17.62 -5.90 -0.35
C SER A 409 -18.03 -4.90 -1.42
N LEU A 410 -18.54 -3.78 -0.93
CA LEU A 410 -18.82 -2.55 -1.67
C LEU A 410 -18.02 -1.43 -1.02
N SER A 411 -17.19 -0.76 -1.79
CA SER A 411 -16.48 0.45 -1.37
C SER A 411 -16.85 1.61 -2.30
N LEU A 412 -17.29 2.69 -1.70
CA LEU A 412 -17.61 3.95 -2.37
C LEU A 412 -16.68 5.02 -1.81
N SER A 413 -15.96 5.68 -2.67
CA SER A 413 -15.07 6.78 -2.28
C SER A 413 -15.47 8.06 -3.02
N HIS A 414 -15.25 9.19 -2.37
CA HIS A 414 -15.27 10.50 -3.00
C HIS A 414 -13.93 11.17 -2.73
N GLN A 415 -13.20 11.46 -3.77
CA GLN A 415 -11.89 12.10 -3.76
C GLN A 415 -12.01 13.42 -4.50
N TYR A 416 -11.63 14.50 -3.83
CA TYR A 416 -11.71 15.84 -4.40
C TYR A 416 -10.42 16.59 -4.11
N ASP A 417 -9.79 17.06 -5.18
CA ASP A 417 -8.63 17.93 -5.13
C ASP A 417 -8.96 19.26 -5.81
N MET A 418 -8.49 20.33 -5.21
CA MET A 418 -8.66 21.68 -5.71
C MET A 418 -7.32 22.42 -5.67
N HIS A 419 -7.00 23.08 -6.74
CA HIS A 419 -5.91 24.04 -6.82
C HIS A 419 -6.45 25.36 -7.36
N GLU A 420 -6.22 26.43 -6.63
CA GLU A 420 -6.64 27.78 -6.95
C GLU A 420 -5.42 28.69 -6.90
N GLU A 421 -5.24 29.49 -7.95
CA GLU A 421 -4.10 30.43 -8.06
C GLU A 421 -4.58 31.77 -8.61
N PHE A 422 -4.19 32.85 -7.95
CA PHE A 422 -4.42 34.20 -8.48
C PHE A 422 -3.37 34.51 -9.54
N ILE A 423 -3.83 34.77 -10.75
CA ILE A 423 -3.01 35.12 -11.89
C ILE A 423 -3.03 36.65 -12.06
N ALA A 424 -1.88 37.26 -11.89
CA ALA A 424 -1.64 38.67 -12.20
C ALA A 424 -0.57 38.72 -13.28
N ASN A 425 -0.96 38.87 -14.54
CA ASN A 425 -0.04 38.70 -15.64
C ASN A 425 -0.15 39.86 -16.64
N ASN A 426 1.00 40.45 -16.96
CA ASN A 426 1.12 41.43 -18.03
C ASN A 426 1.23 40.80 -19.43
N ARG A 427 1.16 39.47 -19.53
CA ARG A 427 1.21 38.72 -20.79
C ARG A 427 -0.17 38.26 -21.17
N LEU A 428 -0.41 38.14 -22.48
CA LEU A 428 -1.68 37.63 -23.02
C LEU A 428 -1.75 36.09 -22.81
N ASN A 429 -2.70 35.62 -22.00
CA ASN A 429 -3.02 34.21 -21.86
C ASN A 429 -4.14 33.86 -22.82
N LEU A 430 -3.91 32.92 -23.74
CA LEU A 430 -4.90 32.45 -24.67
C LEU A 430 -5.93 31.58 -23.98
N ILE A 431 -7.18 31.75 -24.37
CA ILE A 431 -8.27 30.85 -24.05
C ILE A 431 -8.20 29.67 -25.01
N THR A 432 -7.75 28.49 -24.54
CA THR A 432 -7.64 27.29 -25.37
C THR A 432 -8.61 26.22 -24.91
N ASP A 433 -9.64 25.94 -25.73
CA ASP A 433 -10.77 25.06 -25.40
C ASP A 433 -11.02 23.93 -26.43
N ALA A 434 -10.30 23.93 -27.57
CA ALA A 434 -10.52 22.96 -28.64
C ALA A 434 -10.06 21.54 -28.28
N TYR A 435 -10.92 20.55 -28.53
CA TYR A 435 -10.66 19.11 -28.35
C TYR A 435 -10.28 18.39 -29.63
N THR A 436 -10.14 19.09 -30.75
CA THR A 436 -9.87 18.54 -32.07
C THR A 436 -8.61 19.16 -32.70
N ASN A 437 -7.99 18.39 -33.58
CA ASN A 437 -6.90 18.90 -34.39
C ASN A 437 -7.39 20.02 -35.32
N GLY A 438 -6.61 21.07 -35.47
CA GLY A 438 -6.96 22.11 -36.44
C GLY A 438 -6.57 23.53 -36.01
N LEU A 439 -7.01 24.48 -36.77
CA LEU A 439 -6.91 25.92 -36.53
C LEU A 439 -8.21 26.39 -35.85
N HIS A 440 -8.06 27.12 -34.76
CA HIS A 440 -9.14 27.61 -33.93
C HIS A 440 -8.98 29.09 -33.65
N GLU A 441 -10.11 29.84 -33.77
CA GLU A 441 -10.15 31.24 -33.32
C GLU A 441 -10.34 31.25 -31.80
N THR A 442 -9.82 32.30 -31.15
CA THR A 442 -9.91 32.45 -29.69
C THR A 442 -9.80 33.93 -29.30
N ASP A 443 -9.88 34.15 -27.99
CA ASP A 443 -9.60 35.41 -27.31
C ASP A 443 -8.55 35.21 -26.19
N VAL A 444 -8.26 36.25 -25.46
CA VAL A 444 -7.33 36.26 -24.35
C VAL A 444 -8.07 36.40 -23.04
N ALA A 445 -7.58 35.73 -22.02
CA ALA A 445 -8.07 35.88 -20.66
C ALA A 445 -7.82 37.28 -20.11
N PRO A 446 -8.60 37.76 -19.13
CA PRO A 446 -8.36 39.03 -18.44
C PRO A 446 -6.93 39.08 -17.82
N PRO A 447 -6.37 40.25 -17.60
CA PRO A 447 -5.04 40.39 -17.02
C PRO A 447 -4.96 39.95 -15.54
N TYR A 448 -6.11 39.97 -14.85
CA TYR A 448 -6.24 39.58 -13.44
C TYR A 448 -7.44 38.62 -13.30
N TYR A 449 -7.19 37.42 -12.81
CA TYR A 449 -8.23 36.43 -12.52
C TYR A 449 -7.73 35.37 -11.57
N THR A 450 -8.65 34.60 -11.04
CA THR A 450 -8.33 33.40 -10.26
C THR A 450 -8.49 32.17 -11.15
N ALA A 451 -7.40 31.46 -11.39
CA ALA A 451 -7.42 30.17 -12.07
C ALA A 451 -7.83 29.06 -11.08
N LEU A 452 -8.71 28.19 -11.51
CA LEU A 452 -9.22 27.07 -10.69
C LEU A 452 -9.12 25.77 -11.48
N LEU A 453 -8.54 24.75 -10.84
CA LEU A 453 -8.51 23.37 -11.30
C LEU A 453 -9.09 22.48 -10.22
N GLU A 454 -10.06 21.67 -10.57
CA GLU A 454 -10.68 20.69 -9.69
C GLU A 454 -10.53 19.30 -10.28
N ILE A 455 -10.34 18.30 -9.42
CA ILE A 455 -10.38 16.88 -9.79
C ILE A 455 -11.38 16.18 -8.86
N ASP A 456 -12.53 15.81 -9.41
CA ASP A 456 -13.62 15.15 -8.68
C ASP A 456 -13.68 13.67 -9.09
N GLY A 457 -13.14 12.80 -8.26
CA GLY A 457 -13.13 11.36 -8.41
C GLY A 457 -14.17 10.69 -7.51
N LYS A 458 -14.88 9.68 -8.05
CA LYS A 458 -15.79 8.82 -7.30
C LYS A 458 -15.49 7.35 -7.56
N PRO A 459 -14.40 6.83 -7.00
CA PRO A 459 -14.07 5.41 -7.07
C PRO A 459 -15.16 4.53 -6.47
N LEU A 460 -15.54 3.49 -7.22
CA LEU A 460 -16.40 2.38 -6.80
C LEU A 460 -15.57 1.10 -6.88
N ALA A 461 -15.61 0.25 -5.85
CA ALA A 461 -15.06 -1.09 -5.91
C ALA A 461 -16.07 -2.10 -5.35
N LEU A 462 -16.37 -3.12 -6.17
CA LEU A 462 -17.17 -4.29 -5.82
C LEU A 462 -16.26 -5.51 -5.82
N SER A 463 -16.32 -6.34 -4.81
CA SER A 463 -15.63 -7.63 -4.82
C SER A 463 -16.50 -8.73 -4.26
N ALA A 464 -16.39 -9.91 -4.86
CA ALA A 464 -17.03 -11.13 -4.43
C ALA A 464 -15.99 -12.25 -4.45
N ASN A 465 -15.89 -13.02 -3.37
CA ASN A 465 -15.03 -14.19 -3.28
C ASN A 465 -15.77 -15.31 -2.55
N VAL A 466 -15.73 -16.51 -3.11
CA VAL A 466 -16.29 -17.73 -2.51
C VAL A 466 -15.23 -18.82 -2.57
N GLU A 467 -14.95 -19.45 -1.43
CA GLU A 467 -14.00 -20.56 -1.28
C GLU A 467 -14.70 -21.76 -0.69
N ALA A 468 -14.58 -22.92 -1.33
CA ALA A 468 -15.00 -24.22 -0.81
C ALA A 468 -13.76 -24.98 -0.32
N ARG A 469 -13.89 -25.64 0.85
CA ARG A 469 -12.80 -26.40 1.47
C ARG A 469 -13.18 -27.84 1.70
N ARG A 470 -12.20 -28.75 1.46
CA ARG A 470 -12.31 -30.19 1.77
C ARG A 470 -11.01 -30.70 2.41
N THR A 471 -11.12 -31.33 3.57
CA THR A 471 -10.01 -32.02 4.23
C THR A 471 -10.09 -33.49 3.96
N LEU A 472 -9.03 -34.04 3.39
CA LEU A 472 -8.89 -35.46 3.08
C LEU A 472 -7.71 -36.01 3.89
N LYS A 473 -7.93 -37.20 4.50
CA LYS A 473 -6.86 -37.94 5.18
C LYS A 473 -6.46 -39.09 4.31
N TRP A 474 -5.23 -39.14 3.85
CA TRP A 474 -4.71 -40.23 3.06
C TRP A 474 -3.48 -40.82 3.75
N SER A 475 -3.62 -42.02 4.34
CA SER A 475 -2.61 -42.66 5.17
C SER A 475 -2.19 -41.71 6.32
N ARG A 476 -0.93 -41.30 6.39
CA ARG A 476 -0.39 -40.34 7.38
C ARG A 476 -0.51 -38.86 6.98
N ALA A 477 -0.84 -38.61 5.72
CA ALA A 477 -0.96 -37.29 5.17
C ALA A 477 -2.36 -36.69 5.36
N THR A 478 -2.45 -35.44 5.72
CA THR A 478 -3.70 -34.68 5.73
C THR A 478 -3.61 -33.60 4.67
N HIS A 479 -4.52 -33.64 3.70
CA HIS A 479 -4.67 -32.67 2.64
C HIS A 479 -5.85 -31.74 2.96
N THR A 480 -5.68 -30.46 2.85
CA THR A 480 -6.77 -29.47 2.89
C THR A 480 -6.83 -28.76 1.55
N LEU A 481 -7.75 -29.23 0.72
CA LEU A 481 -8.01 -28.66 -0.60
C LEU A 481 -8.91 -27.44 -0.46
N SER A 482 -8.55 -26.34 -1.09
CA SER A 482 -9.34 -25.11 -1.19
C SER A 482 -9.50 -24.74 -2.66
N LEU A 483 -10.75 -24.58 -3.10
CA LEU A 483 -11.10 -24.09 -4.42
C LEU A 483 -11.85 -22.78 -4.25
N GLY A 484 -11.35 -21.71 -4.84
CA GLY A 484 -12.00 -20.41 -4.74
C GLY A 484 -12.21 -19.75 -6.07
N VAL A 485 -13.25 -18.92 -6.15
CA VAL A 485 -13.56 -18.05 -7.28
C VAL A 485 -13.73 -16.62 -6.80
N LEU A 486 -13.28 -15.68 -7.62
CA LEU A 486 -13.27 -14.26 -7.30
C LEU A 486 -13.76 -13.46 -8.52
N ALA A 487 -14.57 -12.45 -8.25
CA ALA A 487 -14.92 -11.41 -9.21
C ALA A 487 -14.72 -10.04 -8.56
N ARG A 488 -14.14 -9.11 -9.31
CA ARG A 488 -13.97 -7.72 -8.89
C ARG A 488 -14.35 -6.79 -10.04
N HIS A 489 -15.12 -5.78 -9.72
CA HIS A 489 -15.45 -4.68 -10.60
C HIS A 489 -15.08 -3.37 -9.93
N GLU A 490 -14.32 -2.54 -10.62
CA GLU A 490 -13.91 -1.23 -10.15
C GLU A 490 -14.19 -0.20 -11.23
N ALA A 491 -14.65 1.00 -10.83
CA ALA A 491 -14.95 2.09 -11.73
C ALA A 491 -14.68 3.43 -11.04
N ASN A 492 -14.56 4.49 -11.81
CA ASN A 492 -14.58 5.86 -11.29
C ASN A 492 -15.73 6.65 -11.95
N HIS A 493 -16.69 7.05 -11.14
CA HIS A 493 -17.92 7.76 -11.58
C HIS A 493 -17.85 9.28 -11.36
N GLY A 494 -16.66 9.81 -11.02
CA GLY A 494 -16.45 11.23 -10.82
C GLY A 494 -16.64 12.07 -12.08
N ARG A 495 -16.81 13.37 -11.88
CA ARG A 495 -16.82 14.35 -12.98
C ARG A 495 -15.45 14.42 -13.66
N GLY A 496 -14.39 14.03 -12.94
CA GLY A 496 -13.03 14.03 -13.40
C GLY A 496 -12.34 15.37 -13.24
N LYS A 497 -11.39 15.66 -14.14
CA LYS A 497 -10.71 16.95 -14.20
C LYS A 497 -11.63 18.01 -14.77
N ILE A 498 -11.80 19.11 -14.04
CA ILE A 498 -12.64 20.25 -14.39
C ILE A 498 -11.73 21.45 -14.55
N PHE A 499 -11.73 22.02 -15.72
CA PHE A 499 -10.91 23.14 -16.10
C PHE A 499 -11.76 24.20 -16.78
N ASN A 500 -11.54 25.47 -16.43
CA ASN A 500 -12.17 26.60 -17.11
C ASN A 500 -11.18 27.25 -18.08
N ALA A 501 -11.43 27.13 -19.36
CA ALA A 501 -10.55 27.68 -20.39
C ALA A 501 -10.51 29.23 -20.39
N GLU A 502 -11.54 29.91 -19.88
CA GLU A 502 -11.58 31.37 -19.79
C GLU A 502 -10.65 31.94 -18.72
N THR A 503 -10.27 31.11 -17.75
CA THR A 503 -9.34 31.45 -16.66
C THR A 503 -8.18 30.46 -16.57
N PRO A 504 -7.33 30.36 -17.62
CA PRO A 504 -6.31 29.34 -17.71
C PRO A 504 -5.18 29.58 -16.71
N PHE A 505 -4.52 28.51 -16.27
CA PHE A 505 -3.24 28.65 -15.56
C PHE A 505 -2.18 29.15 -16.53
N TYR A 506 -1.27 30.00 -16.02
CA TYR A 506 -0.16 30.48 -16.82
C TYR A 506 0.88 29.37 -17.03
N ASP A 507 1.14 29.02 -18.26
CA ASP A 507 2.06 27.95 -18.65
C ASP A 507 3.38 28.48 -19.28
N GLY A 508 3.76 29.74 -18.98
CA GLY A 508 5.11 30.29 -19.16
C GLY A 508 5.64 30.39 -20.57
N GLY A 509 4.88 30.15 -21.62
CA GLY A 509 5.44 30.18 -22.96
C GLY A 509 4.46 30.13 -24.12
N GLN A 510 4.93 30.59 -25.28
CA GLN A 510 4.19 30.60 -26.55
C GLN A 510 3.94 29.21 -27.17
N GLY A 511 3.66 28.22 -26.37
CA GLY A 511 3.51 26.88 -26.86
C GLY A 511 3.14 25.90 -25.75
N GLY A 512 2.22 26.33 -24.92
CA GLY A 512 1.75 25.55 -23.80
C GLY A 512 1.13 24.22 -24.21
N ARG A 513 1.29 23.23 -23.39
CA ARG A 513 0.46 22.03 -23.38
C ARG A 513 -0.83 22.43 -22.69
N GLY A 514 -1.87 22.70 -23.46
CA GLY A 514 -3.15 23.20 -22.96
C GLY A 514 -3.81 22.24 -21.99
N ASP A 515 -4.48 22.79 -20.99
CA ASP A 515 -5.33 22.01 -20.11
C ASP A 515 -6.73 21.84 -20.73
N ARG A 516 -7.36 20.71 -20.49
CA ARG A 516 -8.74 20.41 -20.89
C ARG A 516 -9.45 19.65 -19.78
N SER A 517 -10.76 19.72 -19.75
CA SER A 517 -11.57 18.86 -18.88
C SER A 517 -11.52 17.41 -19.36
N TYR A 518 -11.44 16.46 -18.41
CA TYR A 518 -11.40 15.04 -18.68
C TYR A 518 -12.35 14.27 -17.78
N GLN A 519 -13.43 13.73 -18.37
CA GLN A 519 -14.47 13.03 -17.63
C GLN A 519 -14.09 11.58 -17.31
N TYR A 520 -14.32 11.13 -16.07
CA TYR A 520 -14.08 9.75 -15.63
C TYR A 520 -15.29 8.83 -15.86
N ARG A 521 -16.48 9.38 -15.66
CA ARG A 521 -17.74 8.63 -15.80
C ARG A 521 -17.83 7.90 -17.14
N ASN A 522 -18.17 6.59 -17.09
CA ASN A 522 -18.30 5.68 -18.23
C ASN A 522 -16.98 5.33 -18.96
N ARG A 523 -15.87 5.97 -18.65
CA ARG A 523 -14.56 5.69 -19.27
C ARG A 523 -13.71 4.78 -18.39
N ILE A 524 -13.66 5.02 -17.07
CA ILE A 524 -12.76 4.34 -16.15
C ILE A 524 -13.42 3.09 -15.60
N LYS A 525 -13.01 1.93 -16.09
CA LYS A 525 -13.54 0.61 -15.67
C LYS A 525 -12.41 -0.42 -15.60
N LEU A 526 -12.49 -1.30 -14.62
CA LEU A 526 -11.55 -2.38 -14.40
C LEU A 526 -12.29 -3.62 -13.93
N ASN A 527 -12.14 -4.73 -14.65
CA ASN A 527 -12.74 -6.02 -14.30
C ASN A 527 -11.65 -7.06 -14.06
N GLN A 528 -11.78 -7.81 -12.99
CA GLN A 528 -10.91 -8.93 -12.66
C GLN A 528 -11.77 -10.16 -12.33
N TYR A 529 -11.40 -11.29 -12.90
CA TYR A 529 -11.98 -12.58 -12.58
C TYR A 529 -10.86 -13.55 -12.25
N GLY A 530 -11.01 -14.33 -11.21
CA GLY A 530 -9.96 -15.22 -10.78
C GLY A 530 -10.55 -16.53 -10.24
N MET A 531 -9.78 -17.58 -10.38
CA MET A 531 -10.00 -18.86 -9.70
C MET A 531 -8.68 -19.35 -9.13
N TYR A 532 -8.73 -20.06 -8.04
CA TYR A 532 -7.55 -20.71 -7.47
C TYR A 532 -7.86 -22.06 -6.88
N LEU A 533 -6.87 -22.93 -6.99
CA LEU A 533 -6.82 -24.22 -6.32
C LEU A 533 -5.60 -24.24 -5.42
N GLN A 534 -5.77 -24.61 -4.17
CA GLN A 534 -4.70 -24.72 -3.19
C GLN A 534 -4.84 -26.02 -2.41
N ASP A 535 -3.72 -26.72 -2.22
CA ASP A 535 -3.60 -27.85 -1.30
C ASP A 535 -2.67 -27.50 -0.15
N LYS A 536 -3.12 -27.71 1.05
CA LYS A 536 -2.28 -27.69 2.24
C LYS A 536 -2.09 -29.12 2.74
N LEU A 537 -0.91 -29.66 2.47
CA LEU A 537 -0.43 -30.95 2.93
C LEU A 537 0.21 -30.84 4.29
N VAL A 538 -0.19 -31.65 5.24
CA VAL A 538 0.48 -31.86 6.53
C VAL A 538 0.85 -33.33 6.64
N LEU A 539 2.16 -33.63 6.67
CA LEU A 539 2.71 -34.98 6.70
C LEU A 539 3.59 -35.14 7.95
N PRO A 540 3.16 -35.92 8.96
CA PRO A 540 4.02 -36.34 10.05
C PRO A 540 5.15 -37.24 9.53
N THR A 541 6.39 -36.91 9.84
CA THR A 541 7.60 -37.68 9.50
C THR A 541 8.23 -38.26 10.77
N ALA A 542 9.26 -39.09 10.64
CA ALA A 542 9.95 -39.68 11.77
C ALA A 542 10.58 -38.67 12.71
N TYR A 543 11.02 -37.51 12.19
CA TYR A 543 11.75 -36.48 12.94
C TYR A 543 10.96 -35.19 13.16
N GLY A 544 9.69 -35.13 12.72
CA GLY A 544 8.91 -33.90 12.84
C GLY A 544 7.71 -33.88 11.89
N THR A 545 7.25 -32.69 11.49
CA THR A 545 6.10 -32.50 10.62
C THR A 545 6.50 -31.66 9.41
N LEU A 546 6.25 -32.20 8.21
CA LEU A 546 6.35 -31.46 6.95
C LEU A 546 4.98 -30.84 6.64
N SER A 547 4.94 -29.52 6.46
CA SER A 547 3.78 -28.77 6.01
C SER A 547 4.09 -28.09 4.67
N THR A 548 3.33 -28.40 3.64
CA THR A 548 3.49 -27.83 2.30
C THR A 548 2.19 -27.21 1.86
N THR A 549 2.22 -25.98 1.40
CA THR A 549 1.08 -25.31 0.77
C THR A 549 1.44 -25.04 -0.68
N ALA A 550 0.80 -25.74 -1.61
CA ALA A 550 0.95 -25.56 -3.04
C ALA A 550 -0.35 -25.00 -3.62
N GLY A 551 -0.26 -24.04 -4.51
CA GLY A 551 -1.43 -23.42 -5.10
C GLY A 551 -1.17 -22.87 -6.50
N LEU A 552 -2.20 -22.88 -7.31
CA LEU A 552 -2.25 -22.24 -8.61
C LEU A 552 -3.42 -21.28 -8.64
N ARG A 553 -3.15 -20.04 -9.02
CA ARG A 553 -4.17 -19.02 -9.26
C ARG A 553 -4.15 -18.62 -10.72
N LEU A 554 -5.32 -18.61 -11.33
CA LEU A 554 -5.56 -18.13 -12.68
C LEU A 554 -6.42 -16.87 -12.59
N GLU A 555 -5.98 -15.81 -13.24
CA GLU A 555 -6.69 -14.52 -13.27
C GLU A 555 -6.84 -14.02 -14.70
N TYR A 556 -8.02 -13.49 -15.02
CA TYR A 556 -8.27 -12.69 -16.19
C TYR A 556 -8.36 -11.24 -15.78
N GLN A 557 -7.39 -10.44 -16.20
CA GLN A 557 -7.27 -9.03 -15.84
C GLN A 557 -6.68 -8.24 -17.01
N ASN A 558 -7.14 -7.02 -17.21
CA ASN A 558 -6.70 -6.16 -18.31
C ASN A 558 -6.69 -6.91 -19.65
N GLN A 559 -7.78 -7.65 -19.95
CA GLN A 559 -7.96 -8.46 -21.18
C GLN A 559 -6.92 -9.56 -21.40
N ARG A 560 -6.19 -9.96 -20.37
CA ARG A 560 -5.12 -10.98 -20.42
C ARG A 560 -5.24 -11.97 -19.29
N PHE A 561 -4.77 -13.19 -19.55
CA PHE A 561 -4.66 -14.24 -18.54
C PHE A 561 -3.30 -14.16 -17.84
N ALA A 562 -3.33 -14.37 -16.53
CA ALA A 562 -2.15 -14.49 -15.66
C ALA A 562 -2.25 -15.76 -14.83
N ALA A 563 -1.15 -16.52 -14.75
CA ALA A 563 -1.04 -17.74 -13.95
C ALA A 563 0.01 -17.55 -12.85
N SER A 564 -0.40 -17.76 -11.59
CA SER A 564 0.42 -17.53 -10.39
C SER A 564 0.62 -18.83 -9.61
N PRO A 565 1.58 -19.68 -9.99
CA PRO A 565 1.97 -20.83 -9.16
C PRO A 565 2.71 -20.37 -7.91
N ARG A 566 2.41 -21.04 -6.78
CA ARG A 566 3.01 -20.72 -5.49
C ARG A 566 3.19 -21.96 -4.65
N ILE A 567 4.34 -22.08 -3.97
CA ILE A 567 4.63 -23.16 -3.05
C ILE A 567 5.32 -22.61 -1.81
N ASN A 568 4.87 -23.05 -0.64
CA ASN A 568 5.48 -22.79 0.66
C ASN A 568 5.67 -24.14 1.36
N MET A 569 6.89 -24.42 1.80
CA MET A 569 7.27 -25.62 2.51
C MET A 569 7.86 -25.27 3.86
N MET A 570 7.49 -26.00 4.90
CA MET A 570 8.06 -25.91 6.23
C MET A 570 8.22 -27.30 6.81
N TRP A 571 9.44 -27.66 7.21
CA TRP A 571 9.73 -28.87 7.93
C TRP A 571 10.09 -28.53 9.38
N ALA A 572 9.14 -28.76 10.28
CA ALA A 572 9.30 -28.52 11.72
C ALA A 572 9.76 -29.82 12.41
N LEU A 573 10.94 -29.80 12.99
CA LEU A 573 11.51 -30.93 13.73
C LEU A 573 11.03 -30.92 15.18
N ASP A 574 11.03 -32.10 15.81
CA ASP A 574 10.56 -32.27 17.18
C ASP A 574 11.45 -31.57 18.23
N ASN A 575 12.71 -31.26 17.90
CA ASN A 575 13.66 -30.56 18.76
C ASN A 575 13.47 -29.02 18.74
N GLY A 576 12.44 -28.51 18.06
CA GLY A 576 12.15 -27.08 17.95
C GLY A 576 12.84 -26.36 16.78
N LEU A 577 13.70 -27.05 16.03
CA LEU A 577 14.29 -26.50 14.80
C LEU A 577 13.31 -26.65 13.64
N SER A 578 13.28 -25.70 12.73
CA SER A 578 12.48 -25.79 11.50
C SER A 578 13.24 -25.18 10.31
N PHE A 579 12.98 -25.77 9.13
CA PHE A 579 13.49 -25.29 7.85
C PHE A 579 12.31 -24.90 6.98
N ASN A 580 12.45 -23.82 6.21
CA ASN A 580 11.43 -23.36 5.29
C ASN A 580 12.02 -22.95 3.94
N ALA A 581 11.25 -23.20 2.90
CA ALA A 581 11.51 -22.75 1.55
C ALA A 581 10.20 -22.32 0.89
N ALA A 582 10.25 -21.30 0.05
CA ALA A 582 9.08 -20.86 -0.71
C ALA A 582 9.49 -20.29 -2.07
N TYR A 583 8.62 -20.49 -3.04
CA TYR A 583 8.68 -19.88 -4.36
C TYR A 583 7.29 -19.51 -4.85
N GLY A 584 7.18 -18.38 -5.55
CA GLY A 584 5.90 -18.02 -6.15
C GLY A 584 6.02 -16.89 -7.17
N ILE A 585 5.03 -16.88 -8.07
CA ILE A 585 4.80 -15.80 -9.02
C ILE A 585 3.54 -15.06 -8.61
N SER A 586 3.57 -13.74 -8.71
CA SER A 586 2.45 -12.87 -8.35
C SER A 586 2.31 -11.74 -9.36
N TYR A 587 1.07 -11.39 -9.73
CA TYR A 587 0.75 -10.34 -10.69
C TYR A 587 -0.05 -9.22 -10.03
N LYS A 588 0.21 -7.97 -10.46
CA LYS A 588 -0.53 -6.78 -10.08
C LYS A 588 -1.13 -6.12 -11.32
N ILE A 589 -2.42 -5.78 -11.29
CA ILE A 589 -3.04 -5.04 -12.39
C ILE A 589 -2.50 -3.60 -12.43
N PRO A 590 -2.28 -3.00 -13.62
CA PRO A 590 -1.93 -1.58 -13.71
C PRO A 590 -3.02 -0.68 -13.14
N ALA A 591 -2.64 0.41 -12.48
CA ALA A 591 -3.60 1.43 -12.04
C ALA A 591 -4.31 2.06 -13.25
N THR A 592 -5.56 2.49 -13.05
CA THR A 592 -6.35 3.10 -14.13
C THR A 592 -5.71 4.37 -14.68
N ALA A 593 -4.93 5.10 -13.88
CA ALA A 593 -4.17 6.25 -14.35
C ALA A 593 -3.15 5.92 -15.45
N PHE A 594 -2.65 4.69 -15.50
CA PHE A 594 -1.80 4.21 -16.59
C PHE A 594 -2.60 3.66 -17.77
N LEU A 595 -3.79 3.12 -17.52
CA LEU A 595 -4.64 2.52 -18.56
C LEU A 595 -5.47 3.56 -19.32
N TYR A 596 -5.81 4.65 -18.64
CA TYR A 596 -6.71 5.70 -19.15
C TYR A 596 -6.13 7.10 -18.95
N PRO A 597 -4.90 7.39 -19.46
CA PRO A 597 -4.37 8.73 -19.40
C PRO A 597 -5.21 9.67 -20.26
N GLU A 598 -5.32 10.93 -19.86
CA GLU A 598 -6.00 11.94 -20.68
C GLU A 598 -5.18 12.28 -21.93
N ASN A 599 -5.83 12.85 -22.96
CA ASN A 599 -5.15 13.35 -24.14
C ASN A 599 -4.22 14.51 -23.78
N VAL A 600 -3.15 14.65 -24.56
CA VAL A 600 -2.24 15.80 -24.52
C VAL A 600 -2.60 16.74 -25.66
N TYR A 601 -2.72 18.03 -25.36
CA TYR A 601 -3.07 19.08 -26.31
C TYR A 601 -1.89 20.01 -26.48
N PHE A 602 -1.36 20.10 -27.69
CA PHE A 602 -0.34 21.06 -28.06
C PHE A 602 -1.00 22.23 -28.76
N ASP A 603 -1.07 23.38 -28.06
CA ASP A 603 -1.67 24.61 -28.56
C ASP A 603 -0.56 25.59 -28.98
N ARG A 604 -0.59 26.06 -30.23
CA ARG A 604 0.41 26.97 -30.78
C ARG A 604 -0.28 28.22 -31.32
N LEU A 605 0.06 29.39 -30.77
CA LEU A 605 -0.39 30.67 -31.28
C LEU A 605 0.13 30.86 -32.70
N VAL A 606 -0.73 31.07 -33.64
CA VAL A 606 -0.40 31.26 -35.09
C VAL A 606 -0.72 32.65 -35.60
N TYR A 607 -1.65 33.35 -34.95
CA TYR A 607 -2.00 34.72 -35.27
C TYR A 607 -2.41 35.48 -34.01
N SER A 608 -1.94 36.72 -33.90
CA SER A 608 -2.19 37.58 -32.77
C SER A 608 -2.42 38.99 -33.25
N ASN A 609 -3.64 39.49 -33.14
CA ASN A 609 -3.99 40.87 -33.34
C ASN A 609 -4.75 41.41 -32.12
N TYR A 610 -4.05 42.05 -31.21
CA TYR A 610 -4.65 42.65 -30.04
C TYR A 610 -5.23 44.02 -30.33
N SER A 611 -6.48 44.28 -29.95
CA SER A 611 -7.12 45.59 -29.91
C SER A 611 -7.96 45.72 -28.65
N ASN A 612 -8.10 46.90 -28.11
CA ASN A 612 -9.04 47.17 -27.01
C ASN A 612 -10.49 47.05 -27.50
N ASN A 613 -10.71 47.22 -28.81
CA ASN A 613 -11.99 46.98 -29.45
C ASN A 613 -12.15 45.47 -29.79
N ALA A 614 -13.12 44.81 -29.16
CA ALA A 614 -13.37 43.37 -29.35
C ALA A 614 -13.65 43.02 -30.83
N ASN A 615 -14.24 43.91 -31.62
CA ASN A 615 -14.53 43.67 -33.04
C ASN A 615 -13.25 43.63 -33.90
N GLU A 616 -12.19 44.25 -33.47
CA GLU A 616 -10.92 44.33 -34.17
C GLU A 616 -9.93 43.27 -33.69
N ARG A 617 -10.27 42.63 -32.56
CA ARG A 617 -9.38 41.67 -31.91
C ARG A 617 -9.55 40.28 -32.50
N LEU A 618 -8.46 39.60 -32.83
CA LEU A 618 -8.47 38.23 -33.31
C LEU A 618 -7.20 37.49 -32.90
N PHE A 619 -7.37 36.33 -32.27
CA PHE A 619 -6.30 35.39 -32.01
C PHE A 619 -6.67 34.06 -32.68
N MET A 620 -5.67 33.39 -33.21
CA MET A 620 -5.83 32.03 -33.71
C MET A 620 -4.71 31.13 -33.17
N TYR A 621 -5.09 29.94 -32.80
CA TYR A 621 -4.13 28.90 -32.40
C TYR A 621 -4.38 27.60 -33.15
N LYS A 622 -3.32 26.82 -33.32
CA LYS A 622 -3.37 25.49 -33.89
C LYS A 622 -3.22 24.46 -32.79
N THR A 623 -4.18 23.53 -32.69
CA THR A 623 -4.18 22.43 -31.74
C THR A 623 -3.77 21.14 -32.41
N LYS A 624 -2.87 20.38 -31.78
CA LYS A 624 -2.63 18.95 -32.05
C LYS A 624 -2.99 18.14 -30.83
N VAL A 625 -3.85 17.14 -31.03
CA VAL A 625 -4.32 16.22 -29.96
C VAL A 625 -3.58 14.90 -30.07
N VAL A 626 -2.97 14.46 -28.99
CA VAL A 626 -2.27 13.18 -28.90
C VAL A 626 -2.86 12.32 -27.79
N ASN A 627 -3.13 11.06 -28.11
CA ASN A 627 -3.58 10.08 -27.12
C ASN A 627 -2.36 9.29 -26.58
N PRO A 628 -1.97 9.45 -25.31
CA PRO A 628 -0.82 8.78 -24.74
C PRO A 628 -1.12 7.34 -24.25
N THR A 629 -2.32 6.82 -24.47
CA THR A 629 -2.71 5.47 -24.05
C THR A 629 -1.83 4.40 -24.70
N ASN A 630 -1.34 3.46 -23.88
CA ASN A 630 -0.61 2.29 -24.36
C ASN A 630 -1.47 1.03 -24.28
N PRO A 631 -2.06 0.56 -25.42
CA PRO A 631 -2.91 -0.64 -25.43
C PRO A 631 -2.15 -1.93 -25.14
N ASN A 632 -0.80 -1.91 -25.26
CA ASN A 632 0.07 -3.05 -25.01
C ASN A 632 0.63 -3.11 -23.59
N LEU A 633 0.14 -2.26 -22.68
CA LEU A 633 0.59 -2.27 -21.29
C LEU A 633 0.24 -3.59 -20.61
N LEU A 634 1.26 -4.22 -20.02
CA LEU A 634 1.16 -5.51 -19.35
C LEU A 634 1.11 -5.35 -17.83
N SER A 635 0.52 -6.34 -17.16
CA SER A 635 0.54 -6.42 -15.70
C SER A 635 1.97 -6.65 -15.19
N PRO A 636 2.48 -5.85 -14.25
CA PRO A 636 3.70 -6.15 -13.51
C PRO A 636 3.59 -7.47 -12.77
N TYR A 637 4.71 -8.19 -12.62
CA TYR A 637 4.77 -9.41 -11.86
C TYR A 637 6.12 -9.62 -11.16
N THR A 638 6.09 -10.44 -10.12
CA THR A 638 7.24 -10.69 -9.26
C THR A 638 7.48 -12.18 -9.10
N HIS A 639 8.73 -12.61 -9.26
CA HIS A 639 9.23 -13.88 -8.77
C HIS A 639 9.76 -13.69 -7.34
N SER A 640 9.26 -14.47 -6.39
CA SER A 640 9.70 -14.42 -5.00
C SER A 640 10.29 -15.76 -4.58
N PHE A 641 11.48 -15.73 -4.00
CA PHE A 641 12.20 -16.89 -3.45
C PHE A 641 12.51 -16.64 -1.99
N GLU A 642 12.35 -17.64 -1.16
CA GLU A 642 12.69 -17.59 0.25
C GLU A 642 13.29 -18.92 0.72
N VAL A 643 14.31 -18.83 1.56
CA VAL A 643 14.83 -19.96 2.33
C VAL A 643 15.10 -19.48 3.76
N GLY A 644 14.93 -20.35 4.73
CA GLY A 644 15.18 -19.95 6.10
C GLY A 644 15.19 -21.11 7.07
N THR A 645 15.65 -20.79 8.28
CA THR A 645 15.62 -21.68 9.43
C THR A 645 15.07 -20.93 10.64
N ALA A 646 14.43 -21.64 11.53
CA ALA A 646 14.00 -21.06 12.80
C ALA A 646 14.14 -22.11 13.91
N TYR A 647 14.42 -21.59 15.12
CA TYR A 647 14.46 -22.38 16.34
C TYR A 647 13.53 -21.77 17.37
N ALA A 648 12.72 -22.59 18.01
CA ALA A 648 11.80 -22.15 19.05
C ALA A 648 11.76 -23.13 20.22
N ASN A 649 11.92 -22.59 21.44
CA ASN A 649 11.62 -23.29 22.68
C ASN A 649 10.74 -22.44 23.59
N ALA A 650 10.53 -22.85 24.84
CA ALA A 650 9.63 -22.15 25.77
C ALA A 650 10.03 -20.66 26.03
N ASN A 651 11.33 -20.35 26.07
CA ASN A 651 11.84 -19.04 26.47
C ASN A 651 12.44 -18.24 25.31
N PHE A 652 12.91 -18.91 24.26
CA PHE A 652 13.65 -18.28 23.17
C PHE A 652 13.11 -18.74 21.82
N ASN A 653 12.90 -17.80 20.91
CA ASN A 653 12.68 -18.10 19.52
C ASN A 653 13.55 -17.21 18.63
N THR A 654 14.06 -17.78 17.55
CA THR A 654 14.85 -17.05 16.56
C THR A 654 14.60 -17.58 15.16
N SER A 655 14.77 -16.74 14.16
CA SER A 655 14.66 -17.12 12.77
C SER A 655 15.64 -16.35 11.91
N LEU A 656 16.23 -17.04 10.95
CA LEU A 656 17.08 -16.49 9.90
C LEU A 656 16.40 -16.78 8.56
N THR A 657 16.16 -15.75 7.75
CA THR A 657 15.51 -15.88 6.46
C THR A 657 16.28 -15.11 5.39
N GLY A 658 16.68 -15.79 4.33
CA GLY A 658 17.19 -15.19 3.10
C GLY A 658 16.08 -15.08 2.07
N TYR A 659 16.06 -14.01 1.29
CA TYR A 659 15.05 -13.78 0.26
C TYR A 659 15.63 -13.15 -1.00
N LEU A 660 14.94 -13.39 -2.12
CA LEU A 660 15.18 -12.76 -3.41
C LEU A 660 13.83 -12.50 -4.08
N LYS A 661 13.61 -11.25 -4.49
CA LYS A 661 12.46 -10.82 -5.31
C LYS A 661 12.96 -10.23 -6.61
N ILE A 662 12.35 -10.60 -7.72
CA ILE A 662 12.66 -10.08 -9.06
C ILE A 662 11.35 -9.54 -9.63
N ASP A 663 11.25 -8.20 -9.69
CA ASP A 663 10.09 -7.50 -10.22
C ASP A 663 10.31 -7.19 -11.70
N LEU A 664 9.36 -7.58 -12.52
CA LEU A 664 9.39 -7.48 -13.96
C LEU A 664 8.18 -6.70 -14.48
N ARG A 665 8.37 -5.99 -15.58
CA ARG A 665 7.32 -5.20 -16.23
C ARG A 665 6.74 -4.08 -15.37
N GLY A 666 7.50 -3.54 -14.41
CA GLY A 666 7.09 -2.35 -13.68
C GLY A 666 6.84 -1.18 -14.64
N ILE A 667 5.91 -0.31 -14.27
CA ILE A 667 5.43 0.76 -15.16
C ILE A 667 6.19 2.05 -14.89
N SER A 668 6.68 2.67 -15.95
CA SER A 668 7.33 3.98 -15.96
C SER A 668 6.89 4.77 -17.18
N SER A 669 7.25 6.05 -17.21
CA SER A 669 6.97 6.95 -18.33
C SER A 669 8.07 6.95 -19.35
N GLU A 670 7.71 6.90 -20.63
CA GLU A 670 8.61 7.12 -21.77
C GLU A 670 8.26 8.44 -22.46
N ALA A 671 9.27 9.27 -22.71
CA ALA A 671 9.10 10.47 -23.53
C ALA A 671 9.07 10.07 -25.01
N VAL A 672 8.05 10.52 -25.72
CA VAL A 672 7.85 10.29 -27.15
C VAL A 672 7.84 11.64 -27.85
N LEU A 673 8.71 11.83 -28.84
CA LEU A 673 8.70 13.03 -29.66
C LEU A 673 7.56 12.97 -30.67
N ASP A 674 6.96 14.14 -30.91
CA ASP A 674 5.90 14.31 -31.87
C ASP A 674 6.08 15.63 -32.64
N THR A 675 5.47 15.75 -33.81
CA THR A 675 5.67 16.87 -34.72
C THR A 675 4.39 17.56 -35.07
N MET A 676 4.47 18.86 -35.31
CA MET A 676 3.37 19.66 -35.83
C MET A 676 3.90 20.73 -36.80
N TRP A 677 3.34 20.76 -38.02
CA TRP A 677 3.58 21.86 -38.94
C TRP A 677 2.69 23.03 -38.55
N VAL A 678 3.24 24.21 -38.36
CA VAL A 678 2.56 25.44 -37.94
C VAL A 678 2.73 26.51 -38.98
N GLN A 679 1.63 26.97 -39.62
CA GLN A 679 1.59 28.15 -40.45
C GLN A 679 1.30 29.36 -39.59
N HIS A 680 2.17 30.33 -39.57
CA HIS A 680 1.92 31.63 -38.97
C HIS A 680 1.22 32.56 -39.95
N TYR A 681 0.50 33.56 -39.42
CA TYR A 681 -0.22 34.52 -40.21
C TYR A 681 0.15 35.95 -39.79
N GLU A 682 -0.02 36.91 -40.69
CA GLU A 682 0.18 38.32 -40.40
C GLU A 682 -0.99 39.17 -40.92
N THR A 683 -1.19 40.33 -40.30
CA THR A 683 -2.25 41.27 -40.71
C THR A 683 -1.92 41.90 -42.02
N VAL A 684 -2.82 41.82 -42.98
CA VAL A 684 -2.72 42.50 -44.27
C VAL A 684 -3.38 43.89 -44.22
N SER A 685 -4.56 43.96 -43.58
CA SER A 685 -5.28 45.23 -43.36
C SER A 685 -6.15 45.16 -42.12
N GLN A 686 -6.38 46.28 -41.47
CA GLN A 686 -7.25 46.43 -40.32
C GLN A 686 -8.28 47.52 -40.59
N PRO A 687 -9.48 47.16 -41.07
CA PRO A 687 -10.57 48.11 -41.20
C PRO A 687 -11.03 48.57 -39.78
N PRO A 688 -11.41 49.81 -39.63
CA PRO A 688 -11.92 50.28 -38.35
C PRO A 688 -13.18 49.55 -37.90
N ASN A 689 -13.20 49.07 -36.66
CA ASN A 689 -14.31 48.35 -36.03
C ASN A 689 -14.71 47.02 -36.73
N GLU A 690 -13.81 46.44 -37.51
CA GLU A 690 -13.98 45.15 -38.16
C GLU A 690 -12.82 44.19 -37.86
N ARG A 691 -13.00 42.90 -38.14
CA ARG A 691 -11.93 41.91 -37.99
C ARG A 691 -10.76 42.19 -38.95
N PRO A 692 -9.51 41.91 -38.56
CA PRO A 692 -8.39 42.07 -39.47
C PRO A 692 -8.43 41.07 -40.60
N PHE A 693 -8.00 41.51 -41.81
CA PHE A 693 -7.65 40.60 -42.89
C PHE A 693 -6.24 40.11 -42.68
N TYR A 694 -6.06 38.79 -42.76
CA TYR A 694 -4.77 38.15 -42.55
C TYR A 694 -4.36 37.24 -43.71
N ALA A 695 -3.06 37.04 -43.86
CA ALA A 695 -2.48 36.16 -44.87
C ALA A 695 -1.39 35.29 -44.23
N PRO A 696 -1.03 34.14 -44.85
CA PRO A 696 0.10 33.35 -44.42
C PRO A 696 1.39 34.16 -44.38
N LYS A 697 2.16 34.01 -43.29
CA LYS A 697 3.45 34.65 -43.10
C LYS A 697 4.55 33.61 -43.24
N GLY A 698 5.31 33.69 -44.36
CA GLY A 698 6.37 32.73 -44.64
C GLY A 698 5.88 31.30 -44.83
N ASP A 699 6.83 30.38 -44.91
CA ASP A 699 6.55 28.94 -45.02
C ASP A 699 6.12 28.33 -43.67
N PRO A 700 5.33 27.24 -43.68
CA PRO A 700 5.01 26.51 -42.46
C PRO A 700 6.27 26.03 -41.71
N GLN A 701 6.29 26.22 -40.42
CA GLN A 701 7.41 25.80 -39.56
C GLN A 701 7.12 24.45 -38.92
N LEU A 702 8.12 23.56 -38.91
CA LEU A 702 8.05 22.32 -38.17
C LEU A 702 8.32 22.59 -36.69
N ILE A 703 7.37 22.25 -35.82
CA ILE A 703 7.56 22.28 -34.37
C ILE A 703 7.62 20.84 -33.89
N ILE A 704 8.59 20.59 -33.02
CA ILE A 704 8.73 19.31 -32.32
C ILE A 704 8.36 19.51 -30.87
N ASP A 705 7.48 18.64 -30.38
CA ASP A 705 7.08 18.54 -29.01
C ASP A 705 7.33 17.12 -28.48
N TYR A 706 7.10 16.91 -27.20
CA TYR A 706 7.12 15.59 -26.62
C TYR A 706 5.96 15.40 -25.66
N TYR A 707 5.51 14.18 -25.55
CA TYR A 707 4.54 13.74 -24.54
C TYR A 707 5.06 12.47 -23.87
N PHE A 708 4.38 12.04 -22.82
CA PHE A 708 4.76 10.84 -22.10
C PHE A 708 3.68 9.77 -22.22
N THR A 709 4.13 8.52 -22.38
CA THR A 709 3.27 7.33 -22.45
C THR A 709 3.71 6.31 -21.39
N PRO A 710 2.77 5.59 -20.75
CA PRO A 710 3.12 4.53 -19.80
C PRO A 710 3.68 3.31 -20.56
N ARG A 711 4.80 2.77 -20.05
CA ARG A 711 5.49 1.60 -20.59
C ARG A 711 5.96 0.66 -19.49
N ASN A 712 6.07 -0.64 -19.80
CA ASN A 712 6.63 -1.66 -18.93
C ASN A 712 8.18 -1.64 -18.97
N LEU A 713 8.78 -0.59 -18.47
CA LEU A 713 10.23 -0.34 -18.56
C LEU A 713 10.98 -0.64 -17.26
N LEU A 714 10.29 -0.75 -16.12
CA LEU A 714 10.98 -0.94 -14.85
C LEU A 714 11.29 -2.40 -14.58
N TYR A 715 12.51 -2.60 -14.13
CA TYR A 715 13.05 -3.83 -13.58
C TYR A 715 13.59 -3.56 -12.19
N SER A 716 13.33 -4.48 -11.25
CA SER A 716 14.01 -4.42 -9.96
C SER A 716 14.36 -5.80 -9.42
N ARG A 717 15.39 -5.83 -8.58
CA ARG A 717 15.83 -7.01 -7.84
C ARG A 717 16.08 -6.60 -6.40
N ASN A 718 15.36 -7.24 -5.48
CA ASN A 718 15.50 -7.05 -4.04
C ASN A 718 15.97 -8.34 -3.41
N ALA A 719 17.07 -8.29 -2.66
CA ALA A 719 17.63 -9.42 -1.96
C ALA A 719 18.02 -9.03 -0.54
N GLY A 720 18.01 -9.97 0.39
CA GLY A 720 18.42 -9.66 1.75
C GLY A 720 18.35 -10.83 2.70
N VAL A 721 18.73 -10.52 3.94
CA VAL A 721 18.74 -11.46 5.06
C VAL A 721 18.11 -10.80 6.27
N GLU A 722 17.17 -11.51 6.89
CA GLU A 722 16.47 -11.09 8.11
C GLU A 722 16.79 -12.07 9.23
N TRP A 723 17.41 -11.58 10.30
CA TRP A 723 17.62 -12.33 11.54
C TRP A 723 16.82 -11.70 12.66
N ILE A 724 15.90 -12.47 13.24
CA ILE A 724 14.95 -12.00 14.25
C ILE A 724 15.01 -12.94 15.43
N GLY A 725 15.00 -12.40 16.65
CA GLY A 725 14.94 -13.20 17.86
C GLY A 725 14.14 -12.53 18.97
N ASN A 726 13.57 -13.39 19.81
CA ASN A 726 12.81 -13.00 20.98
C ASN A 726 13.19 -13.88 22.16
N LEU A 727 13.65 -13.26 23.24
CA LEU A 727 13.90 -13.89 24.53
C LEU A 727 12.84 -13.37 25.51
N ARG A 728 11.91 -14.24 25.91
CA ARG A 728 10.69 -13.84 26.58
C ARG A 728 10.86 -13.30 27.98
N ASP A 729 11.70 -13.88 28.78
CA ASP A 729 11.90 -13.42 30.16
C ASP A 729 13.25 -13.92 30.71
N ILE A 730 14.14 -12.98 30.98
CA ILE A 730 15.33 -13.27 31.74
C ILE A 730 14.92 -13.20 33.21
N LYS A 731 14.48 -14.35 33.76
CA LYS A 731 13.86 -14.45 35.09
C LYS A 731 14.50 -13.67 36.22
N PRO A 732 15.83 -13.64 36.39
CA PRO A 732 16.41 -12.85 37.49
C PRO A 732 16.22 -11.33 37.30
N LEU A 733 16.10 -10.88 36.06
CA LEU A 733 16.01 -9.45 35.72
C LEU A 733 14.56 -9.00 35.43
N GLY A 734 13.63 -9.92 35.14
CA GLY A 734 12.30 -9.62 34.63
C GLY A 734 12.37 -8.76 33.36
N LEU A 735 13.27 -9.12 32.44
CA LEU A 735 13.60 -8.37 31.24
C LEU A 735 13.27 -9.18 29.98
N GLY A 736 12.38 -8.67 29.17
CA GLY A 736 12.12 -9.18 27.82
C GLY A 736 13.06 -8.53 26.80
N VAL A 737 13.60 -9.33 25.90
CA VAL A 737 14.53 -8.88 24.86
C VAL A 737 14.04 -9.31 23.49
N ASN A 738 13.87 -8.35 22.58
CA ASN A 738 13.59 -8.60 21.16
C ASN A 738 14.71 -7.98 20.33
N PHE A 739 15.20 -8.69 19.34
CA PHE A 739 16.17 -8.12 18.41
C PHE A 739 15.83 -8.47 16.96
N SER A 740 16.27 -7.61 16.07
CA SER A 740 16.28 -7.88 14.63
C SER A 740 17.53 -7.27 13.99
N VAL A 741 18.09 -7.99 13.03
CA VAL A 741 19.15 -7.51 12.15
C VAL A 741 18.73 -7.79 10.74
N VAL A 742 18.65 -6.76 9.92
CA VAL A 742 18.15 -6.86 8.55
C VAL A 742 19.12 -6.19 7.60
N TYR A 743 19.56 -6.94 6.61
CA TYR A 743 20.30 -6.46 5.46
C TYR A 743 19.40 -6.50 4.25
N ASN A 744 19.23 -5.35 3.57
CA ASN A 744 18.48 -5.20 2.33
C ASN A 744 19.39 -4.69 1.21
N TYR A 745 19.29 -5.28 0.04
CA TYR A 745 19.88 -4.82 -1.20
C TYR A 745 18.78 -4.65 -2.25
N SER A 746 18.76 -3.50 -2.91
CA SER A 746 17.85 -3.19 -4.02
C SER A 746 18.64 -2.72 -5.24
N LEU A 747 18.44 -3.37 -6.36
CA LEU A 747 18.92 -2.94 -7.68
C LEU A 747 17.70 -2.65 -8.54
N TYR A 748 17.66 -1.50 -9.18
CA TYR A 748 16.57 -1.15 -10.09
C TYR A 748 17.07 -0.28 -11.24
N HIS A 749 16.42 -0.44 -12.37
CA HIS A 749 16.71 0.37 -13.55
C HIS A 749 15.49 0.45 -14.46
N GLN A 750 15.45 1.52 -15.23
CA GLN A 750 14.56 1.63 -16.37
C GLN A 750 15.23 0.97 -17.56
N GLN A 751 14.55 0.00 -18.17
CA GLN A 751 15.03 -0.66 -19.38
C GLN A 751 14.82 0.24 -20.59
N GLY A 752 15.75 0.20 -21.52
CA GLY A 752 15.67 1.01 -22.72
C GLY A 752 16.37 2.37 -22.63
N GLU A 753 16.58 2.94 -23.77
CA GLU A 753 17.22 4.25 -23.95
C GLU A 753 16.27 5.36 -23.53
N ARG A 754 16.83 6.47 -23.08
CA ARG A 754 16.07 7.67 -22.72
C ARG A 754 16.25 8.72 -23.78
N VAL A 755 15.16 9.26 -24.31
CA VAL A 755 15.17 10.41 -25.19
C VAL A 755 15.14 11.68 -24.34
N GLY A 756 16.00 12.63 -24.65
CA GLY A 756 16.03 13.94 -24.00
C GLY A 756 14.77 14.75 -24.33
N THR A 757 14.36 15.57 -23.37
CA THR A 757 13.21 16.48 -23.53
C THR A 757 13.63 17.90 -23.91
N SER A 758 14.94 18.17 -24.01
CA SER A 758 15.47 19.40 -24.57
C SER A 758 15.51 19.27 -26.08
N ILE A 759 14.81 20.14 -26.77
CA ILE A 759 14.63 20.14 -28.23
C ILE A 759 15.22 21.41 -28.78
N ASP A 760 16.12 21.28 -29.77
CA ASP A 760 16.75 22.39 -30.49
C ASP A 760 16.71 22.09 -32.00
N LEU A 761 15.81 22.78 -32.69
CA LEU A 761 15.57 22.59 -34.11
C LEU A 761 16.64 23.21 -35.00
N ASP A 762 17.40 24.17 -34.49
CA ASP A 762 18.46 24.87 -35.20
C ASP A 762 19.75 24.03 -35.24
N LYS A 763 19.77 22.90 -34.55
CA LYS A 763 20.92 21.99 -34.49
C LYS A 763 20.71 20.72 -35.30
N GLU A 764 21.81 20.13 -35.75
CA GLU A 764 21.84 18.82 -36.42
C GLU A 764 21.17 17.76 -35.55
N ALA A 765 21.51 17.73 -34.27
CA ALA A 765 20.88 16.86 -33.27
C ALA A 765 19.75 17.59 -32.55
N VAL A 766 18.55 17.22 -32.89
CA VAL A 766 17.32 17.81 -32.30
C VAL A 766 17.16 17.45 -30.83
N SER A 767 17.51 16.22 -30.46
CA SER A 767 17.43 15.71 -29.08
C SER A 767 18.45 14.61 -28.84
N GLY A 768 18.96 14.52 -27.61
CA GLY A 768 19.92 13.48 -27.23
C GLY A 768 19.26 12.14 -26.89
N ILE A 769 19.97 11.04 -27.16
CA ILE A 769 19.63 9.69 -26.70
C ILE A 769 20.67 9.30 -25.65
N TYR A 770 20.21 8.81 -24.49
CA TYR A 770 21.06 8.47 -23.35
C TYR A 770 20.89 7.02 -22.94
N ALA A 771 21.98 6.42 -22.47
CA ALA A 771 21.97 5.07 -21.94
C ALA A 771 21.06 4.95 -20.68
N PRO A 772 20.48 3.77 -20.47
CA PRO A 772 19.76 3.51 -19.24
C PRO A 772 20.72 3.50 -18.04
N THR A 773 20.29 4.08 -16.92
CA THR A 773 21.05 4.06 -15.67
C THR A 773 20.54 2.97 -14.75
N LYS A 774 21.46 2.30 -14.03
CA LYS A 774 21.15 1.35 -12.97
C LYS A 774 21.40 2.02 -11.63
N ASN A 775 20.45 1.85 -10.72
CA ASN A 775 20.58 2.36 -9.37
C ASN A 775 20.60 1.18 -8.39
N SER A 776 21.48 1.22 -7.41
CA SER A 776 21.49 0.26 -6.31
C SER A 776 21.45 0.98 -4.97
N SER A 777 20.76 0.37 -4.03
CA SER A 777 20.75 0.81 -2.64
C SER A 777 20.93 -0.38 -1.74
N HIS A 778 21.70 -0.24 -0.68
CA HIS A 778 21.81 -1.25 0.35
C HIS A 778 21.93 -0.64 1.74
N GLU A 779 21.39 -1.35 2.71
CA GLU A 779 21.34 -0.90 4.09
C GLU A 779 21.46 -2.09 5.06
N LEU A 780 22.04 -1.83 6.21
CA LEU A 780 22.05 -2.74 7.34
C LEU A 780 21.45 -2.02 8.55
N ILE A 781 20.35 -2.56 9.06
CA ILE A 781 19.63 -2.03 10.21
C ILE A 781 19.58 -3.09 11.30
N SER A 782 19.88 -2.71 12.53
CA SER A 782 19.61 -3.54 13.70
C SER A 782 18.71 -2.81 14.69
N THR A 783 17.79 -3.56 15.31
CA THR A 783 16.91 -3.03 16.36
C THR A 783 16.98 -3.96 17.57
N LEU A 784 17.25 -3.41 18.73
CA LEU A 784 17.20 -4.09 20.02
C LEU A 784 16.14 -3.43 20.88
N SER A 785 15.14 -4.20 21.32
CA SER A 785 14.09 -3.72 22.22
C SER A 785 14.21 -4.42 23.57
N LEU A 786 14.36 -3.64 24.62
CA LEU A 786 14.42 -4.08 26.00
C LEU A 786 13.16 -3.65 26.73
N THR A 787 12.45 -4.60 27.32
CA THR A 787 11.21 -4.31 28.05
C THR A 787 11.35 -4.76 29.50
N LYS A 788 11.23 -3.82 30.43
CA LYS A 788 11.22 -4.06 31.87
C LYS A 788 9.87 -3.73 32.46
N GLN A 789 9.34 -4.68 33.20
CA GLN A 789 8.08 -4.49 33.93
C GLN A 789 8.36 -4.49 35.43
N ILE A 790 7.73 -3.55 36.15
CA ILE A 790 7.76 -3.48 37.61
C ILE A 790 6.31 -3.57 38.11
N PRO A 791 5.81 -4.80 38.35
CA PRO A 791 4.41 -5.04 38.68
C PRO A 791 3.93 -4.27 39.92
N THR A 792 4.77 -4.23 40.97
CA THR A 792 4.46 -3.56 42.24
C THR A 792 4.19 -2.08 42.07
N LEU A 793 4.84 -1.46 41.09
CA LEU A 793 4.67 -0.04 40.81
C LEU A 793 3.71 0.19 39.63
N GLY A 794 3.27 -0.85 38.91
CA GLY A 794 2.53 -0.71 37.65
C GLY A 794 3.30 0.05 36.56
N LEU A 795 4.64 -0.05 36.57
CA LEU A 795 5.50 0.64 35.62
C LEU A 795 6.00 -0.32 34.54
N ILE A 796 5.98 0.16 33.30
CA ILE A 796 6.53 -0.53 32.12
C ILE A 796 7.51 0.42 31.46
N PHE A 797 8.74 -0.03 31.32
CA PHE A 797 9.79 0.64 30.55
C PHE A 797 10.07 -0.14 29.28
N ASN A 798 10.09 0.55 28.16
CA ASN A 798 10.53 -0.02 26.91
C ASN A 798 11.59 0.89 26.29
N LEU A 799 12.78 0.33 26.07
CA LEU A 799 13.90 0.98 25.41
C LEU A 799 14.13 0.30 24.08
N ARG A 800 14.07 1.06 22.98
CA ARG A 800 14.39 0.57 21.63
C ARG A 800 15.63 1.28 21.14
N LEU A 801 16.66 0.49 20.84
CA LEU A 801 17.92 0.94 20.24
C LEU A 801 17.92 0.49 18.79
N GLN A 802 17.87 1.43 17.87
CA GLN A 802 17.93 1.15 16.44
C GLN A 802 19.22 1.74 15.87
N ASN A 803 20.03 0.90 15.22
CA ASN A 803 21.26 1.32 14.59
C ASN A 803 21.15 1.16 13.08
N PHE A 804 21.42 2.24 12.36
CA PHE A 804 21.72 2.19 10.94
C PHE A 804 23.22 2.10 10.79
N TRP A 805 23.72 0.88 10.50
CA TRP A 805 25.14 0.62 10.38
C TRP A 805 25.73 1.25 9.14
N PHE A 806 25.02 1.12 8.04
CA PHE A 806 25.28 1.82 6.80
C PHE A 806 24.02 1.90 5.94
N ARG A 807 23.96 2.94 5.12
CA ARG A 807 23.03 3.14 4.03
C ARG A 807 23.79 3.73 2.87
N HIS A 808 23.76 3.06 1.71
CA HIS A 808 24.44 3.51 0.51
C HIS A 808 23.49 3.51 -0.68
N PHE A 809 23.60 4.53 -1.48
CA PHE A 809 22.95 4.65 -2.77
C PHE A 809 24.01 4.89 -3.83
N ASN A 810 23.96 4.09 -4.90
CA ASN A 810 24.89 4.21 -6.01
C ASN A 810 24.13 4.24 -7.33
N ARG A 811 24.53 5.15 -8.23
CA ARG A 811 24.08 5.19 -9.59
C ARG A 811 25.19 4.64 -10.48
N HIS A 812 24.92 3.51 -11.14
CA HIS A 812 25.87 2.84 -12.03
C HIS A 812 25.59 3.21 -13.49
N GLY A 813 26.64 3.39 -14.28
CA GLY A 813 26.53 3.67 -15.69
C GLY A 813 25.93 5.04 -16.02
N PHE A 814 25.93 5.97 -15.04
CA PHE A 814 25.55 7.35 -15.33
C PHE A 814 26.66 8.02 -16.15
N ASP A 815 26.28 8.52 -17.31
CA ASP A 815 27.13 9.29 -18.18
C ASP A 815 26.39 10.55 -18.62
N ILE A 816 27.10 11.66 -18.63
CA ILE A 816 26.55 12.94 -19.08
C ILE A 816 26.48 13.02 -20.60
N TYR A 817 27.26 12.18 -21.31
CA TYR A 817 27.32 12.21 -22.75
C TYR A 817 26.19 11.40 -23.38
N PRO A 818 25.59 11.89 -24.49
CA PRO A 818 24.61 11.11 -25.23
C PRO A 818 25.27 9.90 -25.90
N ILE A 819 24.55 8.79 -25.99
CA ILE A 819 24.95 7.62 -26.81
C ILE A 819 24.52 7.76 -28.25
N GLY A 820 23.70 8.75 -28.55
CA GLY A 820 23.16 9.05 -29.86
C GLY A 820 22.30 10.30 -29.81
N TYR A 821 21.74 10.63 -30.95
CA TYR A 821 20.81 11.75 -31.07
C TYR A 821 19.70 11.44 -32.08
N ILE A 822 18.66 12.25 -32.04
CA ILE A 822 17.60 12.29 -33.05
C ILE A 822 17.91 13.46 -33.97
N ASP A 823 18.06 13.19 -35.28
CA ASP A 823 18.32 14.21 -36.30
C ASP A 823 17.04 14.98 -36.69
N GLN A 824 17.16 15.99 -37.52
CA GLN A 824 16.05 16.79 -38.06
C GLN A 824 15.01 15.99 -38.87
N ASN A 825 15.39 14.78 -39.33
CA ASN A 825 14.50 13.84 -40.04
C ASN A 825 13.92 12.77 -39.15
N PHE A 826 14.05 12.91 -37.80
CA PHE A 826 13.60 11.96 -36.78
C PHE A 826 14.28 10.59 -36.83
N ARG A 827 15.44 10.50 -37.38
CA ARG A 827 16.24 9.27 -37.41
C ARG A 827 17.12 9.21 -36.18
N ARG A 828 17.24 8.03 -35.60
CA ARG A 828 18.18 7.78 -34.51
C ARG A 828 19.59 7.58 -35.10
N VAL A 829 20.54 8.39 -34.71
CA VAL A 829 21.95 8.32 -35.05
C VAL A 829 22.73 7.98 -33.79
N TYR A 830 23.46 6.86 -33.79
CA TYR A 830 24.26 6.44 -32.65
C TYR A 830 25.72 6.87 -32.85
N LEU A 831 26.34 7.26 -31.74
CA LEU A 831 27.69 7.79 -31.64
C LEU A 831 28.58 6.74 -30.97
N ASP A 832 29.79 6.58 -31.49
CA ASP A 832 30.82 5.80 -30.81
C ASP A 832 31.42 6.56 -29.62
N GLU A 833 32.29 5.89 -28.85
CA GLU A 833 32.86 6.42 -27.60
C GLU A 833 33.67 7.72 -27.78
N GLN A 834 34.28 7.92 -28.96
CA GLN A 834 35.02 9.14 -29.26
C GLN A 834 34.10 10.24 -29.77
N GLN A 835 33.21 9.91 -30.68
CA GLN A 835 32.25 10.84 -31.28
C GLN A 835 31.35 11.48 -30.22
N ARG A 836 30.85 10.72 -29.22
CA ARG A 836 29.92 11.26 -28.21
C ARG A 836 30.55 12.33 -27.29
N LYS A 837 31.88 12.38 -27.19
CA LYS A 837 32.62 13.38 -26.40
C LYS A 837 32.99 14.63 -27.20
N ASP A 838 32.70 14.65 -28.49
CA ASP A 838 32.98 15.78 -29.39
C ASP A 838 32.30 17.05 -28.85
N ILE A 839 32.96 18.20 -29.06
CA ILE A 839 32.50 19.52 -28.64
C ILE A 839 31.16 19.88 -29.31
N ARG A 840 30.89 19.35 -30.48
CA ARG A 840 29.65 19.56 -31.25
C ARG A 840 28.41 19.18 -30.42
N TRP A 841 28.52 18.17 -29.53
CA TRP A 841 27.41 17.63 -28.74
C TRP A 841 27.33 18.21 -27.32
N THR A 842 28.08 19.28 -27.02
CA THR A 842 28.10 19.87 -25.65
C THR A 842 26.71 20.30 -25.18
N TYR A 843 25.87 20.80 -26.09
CA TYR A 843 24.50 21.20 -25.76
C TYR A 843 23.56 20.02 -25.44
N LEU A 844 23.91 18.80 -25.82
CA LEU A 844 23.19 17.57 -25.46
C LEU A 844 23.67 16.99 -24.13
N ARG A 845 24.76 17.47 -23.54
CA ARG A 845 25.27 16.91 -22.29
C ARG A 845 24.26 17.13 -21.17
N LEU A 846 24.01 16.08 -20.38
CA LEU A 846 23.20 16.21 -19.18
C LEU A 846 23.93 17.09 -18.17
N LYS A 847 23.17 17.90 -17.43
CA LYS A 847 23.75 18.69 -16.33
C LYS A 847 24.22 17.73 -15.24
N ASP A 848 25.48 17.87 -14.83
CA ASP A 848 26.12 17.06 -13.79
C ASP A 848 25.70 17.52 -12.38
N ASN A 849 24.40 17.59 -12.14
CA ASN A 849 23.87 18.05 -10.85
C ASN A 849 23.36 16.92 -9.97
N GLU A 850 23.46 15.66 -10.43
CA GLU A 850 22.87 14.54 -9.71
C GLU A 850 23.93 13.72 -8.98
N PRO A 851 23.63 13.35 -7.74
CA PRO A 851 24.53 12.50 -6.97
C PRO A 851 24.69 11.14 -7.62
N VAL A 852 25.91 10.73 -7.86
CA VAL A 852 26.24 9.39 -8.32
C VAL A 852 26.29 8.42 -7.15
N ASN A 853 26.77 8.88 -6.00
CA ASN A 853 26.91 8.09 -4.79
C ASN A 853 26.50 8.90 -3.56
N ILE A 854 25.66 8.32 -2.71
CA ILE A 854 25.30 8.87 -1.42
C ILE A 854 25.56 7.79 -0.38
N SER A 855 26.36 8.12 0.61
CA SER A 855 26.66 7.21 1.71
C SER A 855 26.43 7.90 3.03
N GLN A 856 25.85 7.18 3.96
CA GLN A 856 25.79 7.61 5.35
C GLN A 856 27.22 7.75 5.89
N PRO A 857 27.60 8.89 6.51
CA PRO A 857 29.00 9.16 6.85
C PRO A 857 29.49 8.33 8.03
N ILE A 858 28.62 8.00 8.96
CA ILE A 858 28.93 7.25 10.20
C ILE A 858 27.72 6.41 10.61
N ILE A 859 27.91 5.50 11.57
CA ILE A 859 26.81 4.75 12.20
C ILE A 859 25.85 5.75 12.85
N VAL A 860 24.54 5.57 12.60
CA VAL A 860 23.47 6.40 13.17
C VAL A 860 22.70 5.60 14.21
N PRO A 861 23.12 5.66 15.50
CA PRO A 861 22.33 5.11 16.58
C PRO A 861 21.11 5.99 16.86
N ASN A 862 19.97 5.37 17.02
CA ASN A 862 18.72 6.01 17.41
C ASN A 862 18.15 5.33 18.65
N CYS A 863 17.82 6.11 19.66
CA CYS A 863 17.31 5.62 20.93
C CYS A 863 15.91 6.14 21.16
N HIS A 864 14.97 5.23 21.42
CA HIS A 864 13.57 5.54 21.71
C HIS A 864 13.22 5.00 23.09
N LEU A 865 12.62 5.82 23.92
CA LEU A 865 12.21 5.47 25.27
C LEU A 865 10.71 5.60 25.42
N ARG A 866 10.09 4.59 25.99
CA ARG A 866 8.71 4.64 26.43
C ARG A 866 8.61 4.27 27.88
N VAL A 867 7.81 5.04 28.62
CA VAL A 867 7.44 4.79 30.01
C VAL A 867 5.91 4.78 30.10
N SER A 868 5.36 3.71 30.65
CA SER A 868 3.92 3.59 30.89
C SER A 868 3.65 3.31 32.35
N LYS A 869 2.67 3.99 32.91
CA LYS A 869 2.16 3.80 34.29
C LYS A 869 0.74 3.24 34.21
N GLU A 870 0.52 2.09 34.76
CA GLU A 870 -0.81 1.52 34.96
C GLU A 870 -1.35 1.88 36.34
N ILE A 871 -2.54 2.42 36.39
CA ILE A 871 -3.23 2.84 37.61
C ILE A 871 -4.52 2.01 37.73
N GLY A 872 -4.53 1.13 38.72
CA GLY A 872 -5.57 0.10 38.82
C GLY A 872 -5.54 -0.83 37.60
N LYS A 873 -6.69 -1.38 37.22
CA LYS A 873 -6.83 -2.25 36.02
C LYS A 873 -7.35 -1.52 34.80
N GLN A 874 -7.58 -0.24 34.89
CA GLN A 874 -8.38 0.51 33.92
C GLN A 874 -7.63 1.63 33.23
N LEU A 875 -6.80 2.36 33.95
CA LEU A 875 -6.14 3.57 33.42
C LEU A 875 -4.65 3.31 33.12
N ARG A 876 -4.20 3.67 31.92
CA ARG A 876 -2.80 3.70 31.54
C ARG A 876 -2.41 5.09 31.07
N LEU A 877 -1.34 5.61 31.65
CA LEU A 877 -0.67 6.84 31.22
C LEU A 877 0.66 6.43 30.57
N SER A 878 0.97 6.95 29.41
CA SER A 878 2.23 6.64 28.73
C SER A 878 2.87 7.89 28.17
N CYS A 879 4.19 7.92 28.22
CA CYS A 879 5.02 8.93 27.56
C CYS A 879 5.99 8.21 26.63
N TYR A 880 6.17 8.71 25.43
CA TYR A 880 7.06 8.18 24.43
C TYR A 880 7.97 9.29 23.91
N ILE A 881 9.26 9.02 23.84
CA ILE A 881 10.29 9.95 23.34
C ILE A 881 11.07 9.24 22.22
N ASN A 882 10.97 9.80 21.01
CA ASN A 882 11.78 9.38 19.87
C ASN A 882 13.11 10.12 19.87
N ASN A 883 14.18 9.46 19.43
CA ASN A 883 15.53 9.99 19.30
C ASN A 883 15.97 10.78 20.53
N VAL A 884 15.95 10.12 21.70
CA VAL A 884 16.22 10.71 23.01
C VAL A 884 17.50 11.54 23.04
N PHE A 885 18.55 11.11 22.34
CA PHE A 885 19.85 11.79 22.32
C PHE A 885 19.97 12.90 21.29
N ASN A 886 18.94 13.15 20.48
CA ASN A 886 18.96 14.13 19.38
C ASN A 886 20.19 13.97 18.45
N TYR A 887 20.64 12.73 18.26
CA TYR A 887 21.79 12.46 17.41
C TYR A 887 21.36 12.54 15.93
N ARG A 888 21.86 13.56 15.23
CA ARG A 888 21.45 13.91 13.87
C ARG A 888 22.66 14.23 12.99
N PRO A 889 23.46 13.22 12.63
CA PRO A 889 24.56 13.42 11.69
C PRO A 889 24.03 13.92 10.34
N TRP A 890 24.83 14.74 9.68
CA TRP A 890 24.47 15.37 8.42
C TRP A 890 25.64 15.38 7.44
N VAL A 891 25.33 15.56 6.16
CA VAL A 891 26.29 15.91 5.11
C VAL A 891 25.84 17.20 4.44
N GLU A 892 26.80 18.03 4.04
CA GLU A 892 26.49 19.22 3.25
C GLU A 892 26.48 18.88 1.77
N ARG A 893 25.45 19.35 1.08
CA ARG A 893 25.31 19.16 -0.35
C ARG A 893 24.59 20.34 -0.99
N GLN A 894 25.21 20.94 -2.01
CA GLN A 894 24.66 22.11 -2.71
C GLN A 894 24.22 23.25 -1.75
N GLY A 895 24.97 23.43 -0.65
CA GLY A 895 24.65 24.43 0.38
C GLY A 895 23.54 24.04 1.36
N GLU A 896 22.96 22.84 1.24
CA GLU A 896 21.94 22.33 2.17
C GLU A 896 22.49 21.20 3.04
N ARG A 897 22.06 21.18 4.32
CA ARG A 897 22.37 20.10 5.27
C ARG A 897 21.34 19.01 5.18
N ILE A 898 21.81 17.80 4.91
CA ILE A 898 20.99 16.59 4.88
C ILE A 898 21.26 15.80 6.15
N TYR A 899 20.23 15.72 6.96
CA TYR A 899 20.27 15.00 8.22
C TYR A 899 19.89 13.52 8.03
N PHE A 900 20.66 12.61 8.62
CA PHE A 900 20.40 11.15 8.58
C PHE A 900 19.52 10.64 9.72
N ASN A 901 18.98 11.52 10.54
CA ASN A 901 18.04 11.19 11.60
C ASN A 901 17.05 12.34 11.82
N GLN A 902 15.91 12.03 12.40
CA GLN A 902 14.84 12.99 12.71
C GLN A 902 15.10 13.73 14.03
N PRO A 903 14.49 14.91 14.25
CA PRO A 903 14.52 15.58 15.53
C PRO A 903 13.79 14.75 16.60
N PRO A 904 14.09 14.96 17.89
CA PRO A 904 13.36 14.30 18.96
C PRO A 904 11.90 14.74 18.98
N THR A 905 11.01 13.80 19.27
CA THR A 905 9.59 14.07 19.49
C THR A 905 9.13 13.43 20.79
N VAL A 906 8.20 14.10 21.45
CA VAL A 906 7.56 13.61 22.67
C VAL A 906 6.07 13.46 22.39
N SER A 907 5.51 12.30 22.75
CA SER A 907 4.08 12.04 22.68
C SER A 907 3.57 11.47 24.01
N MET A 908 2.33 11.78 24.34
CA MET A 908 1.66 11.30 25.53
C MET A 908 0.36 10.58 25.14
N ASP A 909 0.01 9.55 25.89
CA ASP A 909 -1.21 8.77 25.71
C ASP A 909 -1.86 8.52 27.08
N VAL A 910 -3.15 8.77 27.11
CA VAL A 910 -4.03 8.38 28.22
C VAL A 910 -5.04 7.40 27.66
N SER A 911 -5.02 6.17 28.12
CA SER A 911 -5.97 5.15 27.71
C SER A 911 -6.72 4.55 28.89
N TYR A 912 -8.02 4.39 28.72
CA TYR A 912 -8.94 3.87 29.72
C TYR A 912 -9.72 2.66 29.17
N LYS A 913 -9.79 1.58 29.98
CA LYS A 913 -10.59 0.38 29.69
C LYS A 913 -11.49 0.08 30.89
N PHE A 914 -12.77 -0.09 30.60
CA PHE A 914 -13.79 -0.35 31.67
C PHE A 914 -14.40 -1.74 31.50
#